data_7374e74be6758dc34c9b1a083f09c340
#
_entry.id   7374e74be6758dc34c9b1a083f09c340
#
_cell.length_a   1.000
_cell.length_b   1.000
_cell.length_c   1.000
_cell.angle_alpha   90.00
_cell.angle_beta   90.00
_cell.angle_gamma   90.00
#
_symmetry.space_group_name_H-M   'P 1'
#
loop_
_entity.id
_entity.type
_entity.pdbx_description
1 polymer ?
#
loop_
_entity_poly.entity_id
_entity_poly.type
_entity_poly.pdbx_seq_one_letter_code
_entity_poly.pdbx_strand_id
1 'polypeptide(L)'
;MLQKHLARLRKIAIFVCNIVFSYTKHMKRVLPIIKNDPWLEPYADAINGRHEDVIRKEKELTANGGTNADFANAHKFFGLHKTRKGWVLREWAPNATEIYVVGNFNDWKETENFRMTRIDNGAWELVMEPEALHHGDLYKLRVHWDGGEGERVPAYATRVVQDEKTYIFSAQVWNPARPYKFKVKDFKPNTSPLLIYECHIGMATNEERVGSYDEFRTNVLPRVAADGYNAIQIMAIQEHPYYGSFGYHVSSFYAASSRFGTPDDLKHLIDDAHSMGIAVIMDIVHSHAVKNELEGLGRFDGSYNQYFYGDHRREHPAWDSLCFDYGKNEVLHFLLSNCKFWLEEYGFDGFRFDGVTSMLYYSHGLGQAFGSYDDYYNGGQDTNAITYLSLANEVIHTVNPNAITIAEEMSGMPGLAIPVKDGGIGFDYRMAMGIPDYWIKTIKEKKDEDWHPTSIFWELTNRRADEKTISYAESHDQALVGDKTLIFRLIDSEMYWHMMVGDNNYTVDRGIALHKLIRLVTCTTINGGYLNFMGNEFGHPEWIDFPREGNGWSYKYARRQWELVDRKDLKYQYLNNFDNDMIHLVKGVKKFESLPVRKLWDKDDDQVLAYMRGNLVFVYNFNPSKSFTDYGILAPEGEYVGVMNSDDPRYGGYGNIDNTVHHFTEHDELYAEHGVGWLKLYIPARSAMVLKLAPKPRKKAAPKAEKAEKTVKTAKKASVKVEAEKPAAKKTAAKKTTAKKTAAKKTKKEE
;
A
#
# COMPACT_ATOMS: atom_id res chain seq x y z
N MET A 1 -41.30 -55.92 35.12
CA MET A 1 -41.73 -54.67 34.41
C MET A 1 -40.78 -53.51 34.58
N LEU A 2 -40.21 -53.26 35.75
CA LEU A 2 -39.36 -52.10 36.02
C LEU A 2 -38.03 -52.07 35.18
N GLN A 3 -37.41 -53.21 34.99
CA GLN A 3 -36.15 -53.28 34.19
C GLN A 3 -36.32 -53.01 32.70
N LYS A 4 -37.49 -53.39 32.13
CA LYS A 4 -37.80 -53.07 30.73
C LYS A 4 -38.11 -51.56 30.53
N HIS A 5 -38.69 -50.94 31.58
CA HIS A 5 -38.95 -49.47 31.55
C HIS A 5 -37.66 -48.67 31.64
N LEU A 6 -36.73 -49.05 32.53
CA LEU A 6 -35.39 -48.43 32.64
C LEU A 6 -34.52 -48.56 31.38
N ALA A 7 -34.57 -49.72 30.71
CA ALA A 7 -33.86 -49.92 29.43
C ALA A 7 -34.44 -49.05 28.30
N ARG A 8 -35.76 -48.81 28.31
CA ARG A 8 -36.42 -47.93 27.33
C ARG A 8 -36.12 -46.46 27.57
N LEU A 9 -36.08 -46.01 28.83
CA LEU A 9 -35.66 -44.65 29.21
C LEU A 9 -34.18 -44.38 28.88
N ARG A 10 -33.30 -45.36 29.09
CA ARG A 10 -31.86 -45.23 28.66
C ARG A 10 -31.74 -45.10 27.14
N LYS A 11 -32.51 -45.89 26.36
CA LYS A 11 -32.47 -45.73 24.88
C LYS A 11 -33.00 -44.38 24.42
N ILE A 12 -34.04 -43.85 25.05
CA ILE A 12 -34.56 -42.53 24.74
C ILE A 12 -33.56 -41.44 25.16
N ALA A 13 -32.95 -41.56 26.31
CA ALA A 13 -31.89 -40.61 26.76
C ALA A 13 -30.68 -40.60 25.82
N ILE A 14 -30.23 -41.75 25.37
CA ILE A 14 -29.12 -41.87 24.39
C ILE A 14 -29.54 -41.29 23.03
N PHE A 15 -30.78 -41.53 22.60
CA PHE A 15 -31.32 -40.99 21.35
C PHE A 15 -31.44 -39.45 21.40
N VAL A 16 -31.95 -38.91 22.52
CA VAL A 16 -32.07 -37.47 22.77
C VAL A 16 -30.66 -36.85 22.91
N CYS A 17 -29.72 -37.49 23.63
CA CYS A 17 -28.35 -37.05 23.69
C CYS A 17 -27.69 -37.05 22.30
N ASN A 18 -27.89 -38.08 21.48
CA ASN A 18 -27.35 -38.13 20.11
C ASN A 18 -27.98 -37.09 19.19
N ILE A 19 -29.30 -36.77 19.35
CA ILE A 19 -29.97 -35.70 18.64
C ILE A 19 -29.43 -34.34 19.13
N VAL A 20 -29.32 -34.11 20.42
CA VAL A 20 -28.74 -32.88 21.00
C VAL A 20 -27.26 -32.75 20.63
N PHE A 21 -26.49 -33.84 20.65
CA PHE A 21 -25.12 -33.85 20.20
C PHE A 21 -25.00 -33.62 18.69
N SER A 22 -25.92 -34.14 17.87
CA SER A 22 -26.01 -33.83 16.44
C SER A 22 -26.43 -32.39 16.19
N TYR A 23 -27.36 -31.85 16.96
CA TYR A 23 -27.77 -30.44 16.88
C TYR A 23 -26.72 -29.48 17.43
N THR A 24 -25.98 -29.83 18.49
CA THR A 24 -24.87 -29.02 18.99
C THR A 24 -23.63 -29.11 18.11
N LYS A 25 -23.45 -30.22 17.37
CA LYS A 25 -22.40 -30.38 16.37
C LYS A 25 -22.69 -29.58 15.08
N HIS A 26 -23.93 -29.10 14.92
CA HIS A 26 -24.36 -28.28 13.79
C HIS A 26 -24.74 -26.83 14.18
N MET A 27 -24.43 -26.37 15.39
CA MET A 27 -24.34 -24.95 15.62
C MET A 27 -23.09 -24.44 14.90
N LYS A 28 -23.22 -24.12 13.61
CA LYS A 28 -22.18 -23.51 12.82
C LYS A 28 -21.65 -22.30 13.59
N ARG A 29 -20.35 -22.22 13.77
CA ARG A 29 -19.68 -21.07 14.40
C ARG A 29 -20.04 -19.84 13.58
N VAL A 30 -20.80 -18.91 14.17
CA VAL A 30 -21.07 -17.64 13.51
C VAL A 30 -19.78 -16.83 13.52
N LEU A 31 -19.16 -16.68 12.35
CA LEU A 31 -17.93 -15.91 12.19
C LEU A 31 -18.17 -14.43 12.50
N PRO A 32 -17.17 -13.70 13.01
CA PRO A 32 -17.29 -12.27 13.33
C PRO A 32 -17.79 -11.40 12.18
N ILE A 33 -17.39 -11.66 10.95
CA ILE A 33 -17.86 -10.93 9.76
C ILE A 33 -19.39 -10.96 9.63
N ILE A 34 -20.01 -12.12 9.89
CA ILE A 34 -21.49 -12.29 9.81
C ILE A 34 -22.18 -11.56 10.97
N LYS A 35 -21.54 -11.55 12.17
CA LYS A 35 -22.08 -10.83 13.34
C LYS A 35 -22.02 -9.32 13.16
N ASN A 36 -20.98 -8.82 12.51
CA ASN A 36 -20.77 -7.39 12.30
C ASN A 36 -21.65 -6.84 11.18
N ASP A 37 -22.02 -7.69 10.21
CA ASP A 37 -22.90 -7.33 9.10
C ASP A 37 -24.05 -8.36 9.00
N PRO A 38 -25.22 -8.09 9.61
CA PRO A 38 -26.38 -9.00 9.58
C PRO A 38 -26.90 -9.30 8.16
N TRP A 39 -26.63 -8.47 7.18
CA TRP A 39 -26.99 -8.72 5.79
C TRP A 39 -26.24 -9.90 5.17
N LEU A 40 -25.14 -10.35 5.82
CA LEU A 40 -24.39 -11.55 5.43
C LEU A 40 -24.97 -12.85 6.01
N GLU A 41 -25.98 -12.80 6.88
CA GLU A 41 -26.60 -14.01 7.47
C GLU A 41 -27.13 -14.99 6.41
N PRO A 42 -27.79 -14.56 5.32
CA PRO A 42 -28.23 -15.46 4.26
C PRO A 42 -27.09 -16.22 3.57
N TYR A 43 -25.88 -15.67 3.59
CA TYR A 43 -24.69 -16.21 2.93
C TYR A 43 -23.73 -16.91 3.90
N ALA A 44 -24.17 -17.15 5.14
CA ALA A 44 -23.34 -17.74 6.19
C ALA A 44 -22.72 -19.09 5.77
N ASP A 45 -23.44 -19.91 5.01
CA ASP A 45 -22.94 -21.20 4.52
C ASP A 45 -21.78 -21.04 3.53
N ALA A 46 -21.88 -20.09 2.61
CA ALA A 46 -20.81 -19.81 1.65
C ALA A 46 -19.56 -19.23 2.35
N ILE A 47 -19.76 -18.31 3.30
CA ILE A 47 -18.67 -17.69 4.08
C ILE A 47 -17.96 -18.74 4.95
N ASN A 48 -18.72 -19.58 5.67
CA ASN A 48 -18.15 -20.67 6.47
C ASN A 48 -17.44 -21.69 5.57
N GLY A 49 -18.00 -22.04 4.41
CA GLY A 49 -17.38 -22.94 3.43
C GLY A 49 -16.01 -22.43 2.96
N ARG A 50 -15.90 -21.15 2.59
CA ARG A 50 -14.62 -20.52 2.23
C ARG A 50 -13.60 -20.58 3.37
N HIS A 51 -14.02 -20.30 4.58
CA HIS A 51 -13.15 -20.37 5.76
C HIS A 51 -12.69 -21.82 6.03
N GLU A 52 -13.58 -22.82 5.88
CA GLU A 52 -13.24 -24.22 6.00
C GLU A 52 -12.28 -24.70 4.90
N ASP A 53 -12.41 -24.18 3.67
CA ASP A 53 -11.51 -24.46 2.56
C ASP A 53 -10.08 -23.99 2.87
N VAL A 54 -9.91 -22.78 3.43
CA VAL A 54 -8.61 -22.29 3.86
C VAL A 54 -8.00 -23.20 4.93
N ILE A 55 -8.76 -23.53 5.98
CA ILE A 55 -8.27 -24.44 7.06
C ILE A 55 -7.92 -25.83 6.52
N ARG A 56 -8.71 -26.36 5.59
CA ARG A 56 -8.46 -27.65 4.95
C ARG A 56 -7.16 -27.61 4.15
N LYS A 57 -6.98 -26.59 3.32
CA LYS A 57 -5.79 -26.43 2.49
C LYS A 57 -4.54 -26.21 3.35
N GLU A 58 -4.61 -25.37 4.39
CA GLU A 58 -3.53 -25.21 5.35
C GLU A 58 -3.08 -26.56 5.94
N LYS A 59 -4.02 -27.38 6.42
CA LYS A 59 -3.72 -28.71 6.95
C LYS A 59 -3.11 -29.64 5.91
N GLU A 60 -3.54 -29.56 4.66
CA GLU A 60 -2.97 -30.33 3.55
C GLU A 60 -1.51 -29.93 3.31
N LEU A 61 -1.22 -28.64 3.19
CA LEU A 61 0.11 -28.11 2.91
C LEU A 61 1.09 -28.33 4.08
N THR A 62 0.58 -28.39 5.31
CA THR A 62 1.38 -28.57 6.54
C THR A 62 1.32 -30.00 7.08
N ALA A 63 0.84 -30.99 6.30
CA ALA A 63 0.67 -32.38 6.75
C ALA A 63 1.96 -33.01 7.27
N ASN A 64 3.13 -32.60 6.79
CA ASN A 64 4.44 -33.06 7.24
C ASN A 64 4.98 -32.29 8.48
N GLY A 65 4.16 -31.44 9.07
CA GLY A 65 4.52 -30.56 10.19
C GLY A 65 4.97 -29.15 9.75
N GLY A 66 5.01 -28.23 10.69
CA GLY A 66 5.35 -26.81 10.43
C GLY A 66 4.12 -25.91 10.23
N THR A 67 4.38 -24.75 9.68
CA THR A 67 3.39 -23.69 9.40
C THR A 67 3.30 -23.43 7.88
N ASN A 68 2.32 -22.65 7.42
CA ASN A 68 2.25 -22.17 6.05
C ASN A 68 3.53 -21.41 5.64
N ALA A 69 4.13 -20.66 6.56
CA ALA A 69 5.40 -19.96 6.32
C ALA A 69 6.60 -20.94 6.19
N ASP A 70 6.54 -22.13 6.83
CA ASP A 70 7.54 -23.17 6.63
C ASP A 70 7.35 -23.89 5.29
N PHE A 71 6.10 -24.08 4.87
CA PHE A 71 5.78 -24.58 3.53
C PHE A 71 6.27 -23.61 2.44
N ALA A 72 6.14 -22.31 2.64
CA ALA A 72 6.55 -21.26 1.71
C ALA A 72 8.08 -21.12 1.62
N ASN A 73 8.77 -22.15 1.17
CA ASN A 73 10.24 -22.26 1.15
C ASN A 73 10.82 -22.69 -0.21
N ALA A 74 10.01 -22.70 -1.28
CA ALA A 74 10.42 -23.17 -2.61
C ALA A 74 11.72 -22.48 -3.09
N HIS A 75 11.86 -21.20 -2.86
CA HIS A 75 13.05 -20.40 -3.21
C HIS A 75 14.33 -20.80 -2.44
N LYS A 76 14.21 -21.59 -1.36
CA LYS A 76 15.36 -22.13 -0.61
C LYS A 76 15.76 -23.52 -1.12
N PHE A 77 14.88 -24.16 -1.87
CA PHE A 77 15.12 -25.49 -2.45
C PHE A 77 15.38 -25.40 -3.97
N PHE A 78 14.47 -24.76 -4.72
CA PHE A 78 14.61 -24.54 -6.16
C PHE A 78 15.48 -23.31 -6.46
N GLY A 79 15.96 -23.24 -7.70
CA GLY A 79 16.89 -22.21 -8.17
C GLY A 79 18.34 -22.59 -7.97
N LEU A 80 19.23 -21.65 -8.23
CA LEU A 80 20.68 -21.83 -8.16
C LEU A 80 21.24 -21.39 -6.79
N HIS A 81 21.86 -22.33 -6.07
CA HIS A 81 22.39 -22.11 -4.73
C HIS A 81 23.89 -22.42 -4.65
N LYS A 82 24.67 -21.47 -4.08
CA LYS A 82 26.05 -21.70 -3.69
C LYS A 82 26.10 -22.42 -2.35
N THR A 83 26.77 -23.57 -2.31
CA THR A 83 27.00 -24.34 -1.09
C THR A 83 28.49 -24.40 -0.77
N ARG A 84 28.85 -24.99 0.39
CA ARG A 84 30.26 -25.22 0.74
C ARG A 84 30.96 -26.22 -0.20
N LYS A 85 30.18 -27.09 -0.87
CA LYS A 85 30.70 -28.15 -1.75
C LYS A 85 30.65 -27.79 -3.25
N GLY A 86 30.07 -26.65 -3.60
CA GLY A 86 29.86 -26.26 -4.98
C GLY A 86 28.52 -25.63 -5.22
N TRP A 87 27.99 -25.74 -6.40
CA TRP A 87 26.70 -25.20 -6.80
C TRP A 87 25.65 -26.32 -6.86
N VAL A 88 24.42 -25.98 -6.53
CA VAL A 88 23.26 -26.84 -6.69
C VAL A 88 22.18 -26.03 -7.42
N LEU A 89 21.76 -26.53 -8.58
CA LEU A 89 20.62 -25.99 -9.32
C LEU A 89 19.48 -26.99 -9.25
N ARG A 90 18.28 -26.53 -8.87
CA ARG A 90 17.06 -27.34 -8.92
C ARG A 90 15.96 -26.62 -9.66
N GLU A 91 15.16 -27.39 -10.40
CA GLU A 91 14.01 -26.86 -11.15
C GLU A 91 12.84 -27.84 -11.09
N TRP A 92 11.62 -27.33 -11.18
CA TRP A 92 10.40 -28.13 -11.23
C TRP A 92 9.87 -28.18 -12.65
N ALA A 93 9.96 -29.36 -13.27
CA ALA A 93 9.53 -29.61 -14.65
C ALA A 93 9.01 -31.05 -14.80
N PRO A 94 7.80 -31.36 -14.31
CA PRO A 94 7.31 -32.71 -14.20
C PRO A 94 7.14 -33.43 -15.54
N ASN A 95 6.86 -32.71 -16.64
CA ASN A 95 6.67 -33.27 -17.97
C ASN A 95 7.97 -33.36 -18.79
N ALA A 96 9.07 -32.76 -18.30
CA ALA A 96 10.36 -32.84 -18.98
C ALA A 96 10.91 -34.29 -19.00
N THR A 97 11.56 -34.64 -20.11
CA THR A 97 12.26 -35.93 -20.29
C THR A 97 13.76 -35.82 -20.04
N GLU A 98 14.35 -34.64 -20.38
CA GLU A 98 15.74 -34.31 -20.12
C GLU A 98 15.87 -32.79 -19.89
N ILE A 99 16.84 -32.38 -19.08
CA ILE A 99 17.17 -30.97 -18.87
C ILE A 99 18.68 -30.83 -18.83
N TYR A 100 19.19 -29.84 -19.59
CA TYR A 100 20.60 -29.45 -19.59
C TYR A 100 20.72 -27.98 -19.18
N VAL A 101 21.78 -27.68 -18.43
CA VAL A 101 22.15 -26.29 -18.13
C VAL A 101 23.12 -25.81 -19.21
N VAL A 102 22.75 -24.77 -19.93
CA VAL A 102 23.56 -24.18 -21.01
C VAL A 102 23.91 -22.73 -20.67
N GLY A 103 25.10 -22.31 -20.99
CA GLY A 103 25.56 -20.96 -20.66
C GLY A 103 26.91 -20.62 -21.31
N ASN A 104 27.41 -19.41 -21.02
CA ASN A 104 28.71 -18.96 -21.53
C ASN A 104 29.89 -19.84 -21.04
N PHE A 105 29.73 -20.57 -19.96
CA PHE A 105 30.72 -21.48 -19.39
C PHE A 105 30.86 -22.82 -20.15
N ASN A 106 29.92 -23.17 -21.03
CA ASN A 106 29.94 -24.39 -21.85
C ASN A 106 29.58 -24.12 -23.32
N ASP A 107 29.83 -22.89 -23.82
CA ASP A 107 29.53 -22.45 -25.18
C ASP A 107 28.06 -22.66 -25.58
N TRP A 108 27.13 -22.61 -24.63
CA TRP A 108 25.69 -22.82 -24.81
C TRP A 108 25.35 -24.20 -25.39
N LYS A 109 26.17 -25.22 -25.09
CA LYS A 109 26.02 -26.60 -25.58
C LYS A 109 25.52 -27.52 -24.49
N GLU A 110 24.71 -28.47 -24.89
CA GLU A 110 24.34 -29.60 -24.06
C GLU A 110 25.57 -30.50 -23.85
N THR A 111 25.90 -30.76 -22.60
CA THR A 111 27.00 -31.65 -22.23
C THR A 111 26.60 -32.47 -21.01
N GLU A 112 27.10 -33.71 -20.92
CA GLU A 112 26.77 -34.62 -19.82
C GLU A 112 27.13 -34.05 -18.44
N ASN A 113 28.17 -33.22 -18.34
CA ASN A 113 28.57 -32.57 -17.08
C ASN A 113 27.53 -31.55 -16.58
N PHE A 114 26.64 -31.07 -17.46
CA PHE A 114 25.60 -30.12 -17.17
C PHE A 114 24.20 -30.68 -17.39
N ARG A 115 24.06 -32.00 -17.45
CA ARG A 115 22.78 -32.69 -17.49
C ARG A 115 22.19 -32.77 -16.08
N MET A 116 20.94 -32.39 -15.91
CA MET A 116 20.22 -32.50 -14.64
C MET A 116 19.70 -33.93 -14.44
N THR A 117 19.65 -34.38 -13.20
CA THR A 117 19.07 -35.64 -12.80
C THR A 117 17.68 -35.43 -12.24
N ARG A 118 16.72 -36.22 -12.69
CA ARG A 118 15.36 -36.20 -12.16
C ARG A 118 15.35 -36.75 -10.75
N ILE A 119 14.74 -36.03 -9.82
CA ILE A 119 14.48 -36.41 -8.44
C ILE A 119 12.97 -36.52 -8.19
N ASP A 120 12.50 -36.55 -6.95
CA ASP A 120 11.09 -36.72 -6.61
C ASP A 120 10.15 -35.62 -7.10
N ASN A 121 8.88 -35.95 -7.34
CA ASN A 121 7.78 -35.03 -7.65
C ASN A 121 8.01 -34.10 -8.88
N GLY A 122 8.74 -34.62 -9.88
CA GLY A 122 9.01 -33.85 -11.11
C GLY A 122 10.06 -32.74 -10.94
N ALA A 123 10.79 -32.75 -9.83
CA ALA A 123 11.94 -31.90 -9.64
C ALA A 123 13.19 -32.48 -10.31
N TRP A 124 14.09 -31.60 -10.72
CA TRP A 124 15.37 -31.91 -11.35
C TRP A 124 16.50 -31.23 -10.55
N GLU A 125 17.66 -31.90 -10.47
CA GLU A 125 18.82 -31.41 -9.72
C GLU A 125 20.10 -31.58 -10.54
N LEU A 126 20.97 -30.57 -10.46
CA LEU A 126 22.34 -30.63 -10.89
C LEU A 126 23.26 -30.13 -9.78
N VAL A 127 24.23 -30.97 -9.38
CA VAL A 127 25.31 -30.57 -8.45
C VAL A 127 26.59 -30.33 -9.26
N MET A 128 27.21 -29.17 -9.08
CA MET A 128 28.38 -28.75 -9.82
C MET A 128 29.52 -28.36 -8.87
N GLU A 129 30.76 -28.50 -9.34
CA GLU A 129 31.94 -28.11 -8.59
C GLU A 129 31.96 -26.58 -8.29
N PRO A 130 32.71 -26.14 -7.27
CA PRO A 130 32.76 -24.73 -6.89
C PRO A 130 33.18 -23.78 -8.01
N GLU A 131 34.04 -24.23 -8.91
CA GLU A 131 34.60 -23.46 -10.02
C GLU A 131 33.81 -23.57 -11.33
N ALA A 132 32.71 -24.33 -11.31
CA ALA A 132 31.88 -24.53 -12.51
C ALA A 132 31.16 -23.25 -12.95
N LEU A 133 30.83 -22.38 -12.00
CA LEU A 133 30.10 -21.13 -12.25
C LEU A 133 30.74 -19.97 -11.49
N HIS A 134 30.77 -18.79 -12.15
CA HIS A 134 31.28 -17.55 -11.61
C HIS A 134 30.19 -16.48 -11.54
N HIS A 135 30.39 -15.47 -10.67
CA HIS A 135 29.52 -14.31 -10.64
C HIS A 135 29.48 -13.62 -12.01
N GLY A 136 28.28 -13.38 -12.52
CA GLY A 136 28.05 -12.75 -13.82
C GLY A 136 27.87 -13.75 -14.98
N ASP A 137 28.15 -15.04 -14.79
CA ASP A 137 27.89 -16.04 -15.84
C ASP A 137 26.42 -16.06 -16.23
N LEU A 138 26.17 -16.21 -17.53
CA LEU A 138 24.83 -16.28 -18.11
C LEU A 138 24.45 -17.74 -18.36
N TYR A 139 23.20 -18.09 -18.05
CA TYR A 139 22.72 -19.45 -18.24
C TYR A 139 21.23 -19.53 -18.54
N LYS A 140 20.84 -20.65 -19.12
CA LYS A 140 19.46 -21.09 -19.37
C LYS A 140 19.35 -22.58 -19.13
N LEU A 141 18.12 -23.08 -19.18
CA LEU A 141 17.83 -24.50 -19.25
C LEU A 141 17.44 -24.84 -20.70
N ARG A 142 18.03 -25.90 -21.26
CA ARG A 142 17.51 -26.60 -22.43
C ARG A 142 16.63 -27.74 -21.92
N VAL A 143 15.34 -27.62 -22.12
CA VAL A 143 14.33 -28.55 -21.63
C VAL A 143 13.80 -29.38 -22.80
N HIS A 144 13.88 -30.69 -22.67
CA HIS A 144 13.30 -31.66 -23.61
C HIS A 144 12.03 -32.24 -23.00
N TRP A 145 11.02 -32.49 -23.85
CA TRP A 145 9.77 -33.16 -23.51
C TRP A 145 9.35 -34.07 -24.68
N ASP A 146 8.36 -34.93 -24.46
CA ASP A 146 7.87 -35.79 -25.53
C ASP A 146 7.34 -34.94 -26.72
N GLY A 147 8.01 -35.04 -27.85
CA GLY A 147 7.71 -34.32 -29.09
C GLY A 147 8.26 -32.90 -29.22
N GLY A 148 9.21 -32.49 -28.36
CA GLY A 148 9.84 -31.15 -28.51
C GLY A 148 10.94 -30.83 -27.52
N GLU A 149 11.50 -29.64 -27.72
CA GLU A 149 12.50 -29.06 -26.83
C GLU A 149 12.41 -27.52 -26.85
N GLY A 150 13.05 -26.86 -25.90
CA GLY A 150 13.14 -25.40 -25.89
C GLY A 150 14.06 -24.85 -24.82
N GLU A 151 14.59 -23.65 -25.07
CA GLU A 151 15.29 -22.89 -24.04
C GLU A 151 14.30 -22.27 -23.06
N ARG A 152 14.71 -22.22 -21.76
CA ARG A 152 13.92 -21.61 -20.69
C ARG A 152 14.82 -20.80 -19.76
N VAL A 153 14.36 -19.64 -19.34
CA VAL A 153 14.93 -18.99 -18.16
C VAL A 153 14.42 -19.74 -16.94
N PRO A 154 15.28 -20.16 -16.00
CA PRO A 154 14.83 -20.92 -14.82
C PRO A 154 13.76 -20.17 -14.02
N ALA A 155 12.71 -20.88 -13.61
CA ALA A 155 11.54 -20.28 -12.96
C ALA A 155 11.86 -19.59 -11.62
N TYR A 156 12.91 -20.06 -10.95
CA TYR A 156 13.39 -19.51 -9.68
C TYR A 156 14.68 -18.68 -9.82
N ALA A 157 14.99 -18.18 -11.03
CA ALA A 157 16.14 -17.31 -11.23
C ALA A 157 15.98 -15.99 -10.44
N THR A 158 16.98 -15.66 -9.62
CA THR A 158 16.98 -14.44 -8.78
C THR A 158 17.57 -13.21 -9.46
N ARG A 159 18.21 -13.40 -10.62
CA ARG A 159 18.69 -12.36 -11.49
C ARG A 159 18.53 -12.79 -12.94
N VAL A 160 17.87 -11.95 -13.73
CA VAL A 160 17.67 -12.13 -15.16
C VAL A 160 18.09 -10.85 -15.85
N VAL A 161 18.81 -10.95 -16.96
CA VAL A 161 19.32 -9.81 -17.70
C VAL A 161 19.01 -9.94 -19.18
N GLN A 162 18.79 -8.82 -19.84
CA GLN A 162 18.57 -8.74 -21.27
C GLN A 162 19.85 -8.33 -21.98
N ASP A 163 20.24 -9.03 -23.02
CA ASP A 163 21.34 -8.62 -23.89
C ASP A 163 20.90 -7.41 -24.74
N GLU A 164 21.71 -6.36 -24.73
CA GLU A 164 21.39 -5.06 -25.37
C GLU A 164 21.27 -5.15 -26.89
N LYS A 165 21.88 -6.13 -27.54
CA LYS A 165 21.94 -6.26 -29.00
C LYS A 165 20.90 -7.23 -29.53
N THR A 166 20.77 -8.35 -28.86
CA THR A 166 19.86 -9.43 -29.28
C THR A 166 18.51 -9.37 -28.64
N TYR A 167 18.37 -8.60 -27.55
CA TYR A 167 17.20 -8.51 -26.68
C TYR A 167 16.79 -9.84 -26.03
N ILE A 168 17.70 -10.82 -26.05
CA ILE A 168 17.48 -12.14 -25.45
C ILE A 168 17.71 -12.05 -23.93
N PHE A 169 16.78 -12.59 -23.16
CA PHE A 169 16.93 -12.71 -21.71
C PHE A 169 17.66 -13.99 -21.33
N SER A 170 18.49 -13.91 -20.31
CA SER A 170 19.18 -15.04 -19.69
C SER A 170 19.23 -14.87 -18.18
N ALA A 171 19.15 -15.95 -17.44
CA ALA A 171 19.49 -15.92 -16.04
C ALA A 171 20.97 -15.59 -15.86
N GLN A 172 21.30 -14.86 -14.80
CA GLN A 172 22.68 -14.49 -14.46
C GLN A 172 23.02 -15.00 -13.06
N VAL A 173 24.18 -15.60 -12.92
CA VAL A 173 24.72 -16.03 -11.62
C VAL A 173 25.00 -14.80 -10.77
N TRP A 174 24.18 -14.59 -9.73
CA TRP A 174 24.35 -13.48 -8.79
C TRP A 174 25.03 -13.97 -7.50
N ASN A 175 26.33 -13.80 -7.42
CA ASN A 175 27.14 -14.19 -6.27
C ASN A 175 28.28 -13.18 -6.06
N PRO A 176 27.94 -11.94 -5.65
CA PRO A 176 28.94 -10.90 -5.46
C PRO A 176 29.92 -11.29 -4.35
N ALA A 177 31.20 -10.88 -4.50
CA ALA A 177 32.24 -11.15 -3.51
C ALA A 177 31.91 -10.58 -2.10
N ARG A 178 31.07 -9.57 -2.05
CA ARG A 178 30.55 -8.97 -0.82
C ARG A 178 29.02 -8.89 -0.90
N PRO A 179 28.32 -9.87 -0.33
CA PRO A 179 26.86 -9.83 -0.27
C PRO A 179 26.35 -8.56 0.44
N TYR A 180 25.24 -8.01 -0.04
CA TYR A 180 24.61 -6.85 0.57
C TYR A 180 24.27 -7.11 2.04
N LYS A 181 24.47 -6.10 2.89
CA LYS A 181 24.09 -6.16 4.31
C LYS A 181 23.30 -4.92 4.68
N PHE A 182 22.06 -5.11 5.06
CA PHE A 182 21.20 -4.03 5.52
C PHE A 182 21.80 -3.32 6.74
N LYS A 183 21.77 -2.00 6.70
CA LYS A 183 22.19 -1.11 7.80
C LYS A 183 21.09 -1.00 8.84
N VAL A 184 19.83 -0.83 8.36
CA VAL A 184 18.67 -0.75 9.23
C VAL A 184 18.15 -2.17 9.51
N LYS A 185 18.16 -2.54 10.79
CA LYS A 185 17.66 -3.84 11.24
C LYS A 185 16.34 -3.66 11.98
N ASP A 186 15.47 -4.65 11.88
CA ASP A 186 14.18 -4.69 12.60
C ASP A 186 13.34 -3.42 12.38
N PHE A 187 13.30 -2.93 11.14
CA PHE A 187 12.49 -1.77 10.77
C PHE A 187 11.02 -2.00 11.12
N LYS A 188 10.41 -0.99 11.74
CA LYS A 188 8.98 -0.98 12.07
C LYS A 188 8.35 0.29 11.54
N PRO A 189 7.54 0.18 10.48
CA PRO A 189 6.94 1.35 9.87
C PRO A 189 5.93 2.02 10.83
N ASN A 190 5.93 3.36 10.84
CA ASN A 190 4.88 4.13 11.48
C ASN A 190 3.85 4.54 10.42
N THR A 191 2.84 3.71 10.22
CA THR A 191 1.84 3.81 9.15
C THR A 191 0.45 4.20 9.64
N SER A 192 0.37 5.00 10.69
CA SER A 192 -0.90 5.49 11.23
C SER A 192 -0.96 7.02 11.21
N PRO A 193 -1.63 7.62 10.20
CA PRO A 193 -2.24 7.01 9.01
C PRO A 193 -1.18 6.53 7.99
N LEU A 194 -1.58 5.59 7.11
CA LEU A 194 -0.73 5.15 6.00
C LEU A 194 -0.80 6.19 4.86
N LEU A 195 0.34 6.81 4.55
CA LEU A 195 0.47 7.86 3.53
C LEU A 195 1.45 7.38 2.46
N ILE A 196 0.90 6.92 1.32
CA ILE A 196 1.63 6.21 0.27
C ILE A 196 2.00 7.18 -0.86
N TYR A 197 3.25 7.12 -1.28
CA TYR A 197 3.71 7.68 -2.54
C TYR A 197 3.92 6.55 -3.55
N GLU A 198 3.01 6.44 -4.53
CA GLU A 198 3.10 5.44 -5.60
C GLU A 198 4.09 5.91 -6.66
N CYS A 199 5.00 5.03 -7.07
CA CYS A 199 6.08 5.39 -7.98
C CYS A 199 6.47 4.26 -8.94
N HIS A 200 6.90 4.65 -10.14
CA HIS A 200 7.53 3.78 -11.13
C HIS A 200 9.02 4.15 -11.24
N ILE A 201 9.91 3.21 -10.98
CA ILE A 201 11.37 3.47 -10.94
C ILE A 201 11.88 4.02 -12.26
N GLY A 202 11.49 3.41 -13.38
CA GLY A 202 11.97 3.83 -14.70
C GLY A 202 11.53 5.23 -15.12
N MET A 203 10.43 5.74 -14.57
CA MET A 203 9.96 7.12 -14.82
C MET A 203 10.62 8.16 -13.90
N ALA A 204 11.38 7.72 -12.89
CA ALA A 204 11.95 8.59 -11.87
C ALA A 204 13.21 9.34 -12.34
N THR A 205 13.10 10.01 -13.48
CA THR A 205 14.17 10.83 -14.07
C THR A 205 13.57 12.00 -14.84
N ASN A 206 14.31 13.12 -14.92
CA ASN A 206 13.97 14.25 -15.79
C ASN A 206 14.27 13.96 -17.26
N GLU A 207 15.14 12.99 -17.54
CA GLU A 207 15.63 12.68 -18.88
C GLU A 207 14.69 11.72 -19.63
N GLU A 208 14.76 11.75 -20.97
CA GLU A 208 13.96 10.87 -21.84
C GLU A 208 14.61 9.48 -21.98
N ARG A 209 14.67 8.75 -20.87
CA ARG A 209 15.21 7.39 -20.74
C ARG A 209 14.65 6.67 -19.52
N VAL A 210 15.03 5.42 -19.36
CA VAL A 210 14.70 4.67 -18.15
C VAL A 210 15.57 5.16 -16.97
N GLY A 211 14.95 5.47 -15.84
CA GLY A 211 15.60 5.75 -14.57
C GLY A 211 16.04 4.48 -13.84
N SER A 212 16.89 4.64 -12.83
CA SER A 212 17.45 3.53 -12.06
C SER A 212 17.02 3.55 -10.58
N TYR A 213 17.22 2.41 -9.87
CA TYR A 213 17.04 2.33 -8.42
C TYR A 213 17.88 3.36 -7.68
N ASP A 214 19.13 3.57 -8.12
CA ASP A 214 20.06 4.51 -7.50
C ASP A 214 19.64 5.97 -7.72
N GLU A 215 19.17 6.31 -8.93
CA GLU A 215 18.61 7.64 -9.22
C GLU A 215 17.36 7.93 -8.41
N PHE A 216 16.44 6.97 -8.30
CA PHE A 216 15.27 7.13 -7.44
C PHE A 216 15.70 7.37 -5.98
N ARG A 217 16.60 6.53 -5.48
CA ARG A 217 17.14 6.59 -4.12
C ARG A 217 17.76 7.94 -3.79
N THR A 218 18.55 8.50 -4.72
CA THR A 218 19.32 9.73 -4.49
C THR A 218 18.53 11.00 -4.78
N ASN A 219 17.65 10.99 -5.77
CA ASN A 219 17.00 12.20 -6.28
C ASN A 219 15.53 12.33 -5.88
N VAL A 220 14.78 11.22 -5.75
CA VAL A 220 13.33 11.23 -5.53
C VAL A 220 12.99 10.89 -4.09
N LEU A 221 13.57 9.85 -3.52
CA LEU A 221 13.26 9.39 -2.17
C LEU A 221 13.41 10.48 -1.10
N PRO A 222 14.45 11.37 -1.13
CA PRO A 222 14.55 12.47 -0.20
C PRO A 222 13.40 13.50 -0.33
N ARG A 223 12.84 13.70 -1.53
CA ARG A 223 11.68 14.56 -1.76
C ARG A 223 10.42 13.96 -1.13
N VAL A 224 10.18 12.67 -1.36
CA VAL A 224 9.08 11.92 -0.75
C VAL A 224 9.12 12.00 0.78
N ALA A 225 10.32 11.86 1.35
CA ALA A 225 10.54 12.01 2.79
C ALA A 225 10.23 13.42 3.29
N ALA A 226 10.67 14.45 2.56
CA ALA A 226 10.45 15.86 2.88
C ALA A 226 8.97 16.24 2.78
N ASP A 227 8.24 15.68 1.82
CA ASP A 227 6.79 15.88 1.67
C ASP A 227 5.98 15.16 2.76
N GLY A 228 6.62 14.28 3.54
CA GLY A 228 6.01 13.69 4.73
C GLY A 228 5.38 12.34 4.54
N TYR A 229 5.40 11.75 3.35
CA TYR A 229 4.94 10.38 3.11
C TYR A 229 5.69 9.37 3.99
N ASN A 230 5.02 8.31 4.42
CA ASN A 230 5.62 7.29 5.29
C ASN A 230 5.68 5.90 4.65
N ALA A 231 5.27 5.79 3.40
CA ALA A 231 5.42 4.61 2.58
C ALA A 231 5.64 5.00 1.11
N ILE A 232 6.46 4.23 0.39
CA ILE A 232 6.47 4.19 -1.07
C ILE A 232 5.84 2.87 -1.53
N GLN A 233 5.03 2.93 -2.59
CA GLN A 233 4.52 1.77 -3.31
C GLN A 233 5.20 1.74 -4.67
N ILE A 234 6.12 0.78 -4.86
CA ILE A 234 6.85 0.62 -6.11
C ILE A 234 5.99 -0.22 -7.04
N MET A 235 5.55 0.35 -8.17
CA MET A 235 4.85 -0.36 -9.25
C MET A 235 5.69 -1.56 -9.69
N ALA A 236 5.02 -2.58 -10.26
CA ALA A 236 5.58 -3.90 -10.58
C ALA A 236 7.03 -3.86 -11.09
N ILE A 237 7.94 -4.45 -10.31
CA ILE A 237 9.39 -4.51 -10.60
C ILE A 237 9.92 -5.93 -10.78
N GLN A 238 9.06 -6.94 -10.74
CA GLN A 238 9.45 -8.28 -11.18
C GLN A 238 9.86 -8.23 -12.64
N GLU A 239 10.83 -9.06 -13.04
CA GLU A 239 11.38 -8.97 -14.40
C GLU A 239 10.29 -9.27 -15.45
N HIS A 240 10.27 -8.45 -16.50
CA HIS A 240 9.26 -8.46 -17.54
C HIS A 240 9.89 -8.15 -18.90
N PRO A 241 9.44 -8.79 -20.02
CA PRO A 241 10.08 -8.64 -21.32
C PRO A 241 9.80 -7.29 -21.97
N TYR A 242 8.65 -6.69 -21.72
CA TYR A 242 8.20 -5.47 -22.37
C TYR A 242 8.06 -4.30 -21.39
N TYR A 243 8.86 -3.26 -21.57
CA TYR A 243 8.85 -2.06 -20.71
C TYR A 243 7.50 -1.35 -20.68
N GLY A 244 6.81 -1.30 -21.84
CA GLY A 244 5.49 -0.69 -21.95
C GLY A 244 4.35 -1.44 -21.24
N SER A 245 4.63 -2.60 -20.64
CA SER A 245 3.71 -3.27 -19.72
C SER A 245 3.73 -2.69 -18.31
N PHE A 246 4.57 -1.69 -18.05
CA PHE A 246 4.80 -1.05 -16.74
C PHE A 246 5.26 -2.03 -15.64
N GLY A 247 5.69 -3.25 -16.02
CA GLY A 247 6.02 -4.34 -15.13
C GLY A 247 4.91 -5.36 -14.90
N TYR A 248 3.70 -5.15 -15.41
CA TYR A 248 2.56 -6.05 -15.13
C TYR A 248 2.52 -7.31 -15.98
N HIS A 249 3.34 -7.44 -17.04
CA HIS A 249 3.54 -8.69 -17.78
C HIS A 249 4.78 -9.45 -17.27
N VAL A 250 4.68 -9.99 -16.07
CA VAL A 250 5.81 -10.65 -15.40
C VAL A 250 6.21 -11.93 -16.11
N SER A 251 7.53 -12.08 -16.33
CA SER A 251 8.15 -13.30 -16.85
C SER A 251 8.96 -14.06 -15.79
N SER A 252 9.67 -13.35 -14.91
CA SER A 252 10.52 -13.97 -13.89
C SER A 252 10.18 -13.44 -12.49
N PHE A 253 9.46 -14.24 -11.73
CA PHE A 253 8.81 -13.86 -10.47
C PHE A 253 9.79 -13.60 -9.31
N TYR A 254 10.98 -14.22 -9.36
CA TYR A 254 12.01 -14.12 -8.30
C TYR A 254 13.14 -13.15 -8.65
N ALA A 255 13.08 -12.49 -9.80
CA ALA A 255 14.10 -11.54 -10.26
C ALA A 255 13.53 -10.10 -10.24
N ALA A 256 14.29 -9.18 -9.64
CA ALA A 256 14.05 -7.75 -9.81
C ALA A 256 14.48 -7.32 -11.23
N SER A 257 13.69 -6.46 -11.87
CA SER A 257 13.97 -6.03 -13.24
C SER A 257 15.37 -5.42 -13.37
N SER A 258 16.12 -5.97 -14.28
CA SER A 258 17.50 -5.57 -14.59
C SER A 258 17.59 -4.20 -15.28
N ARG A 259 16.47 -3.72 -15.84
CA ARG A 259 16.39 -2.39 -16.46
C ARG A 259 16.70 -1.26 -15.51
N PHE A 260 16.38 -1.45 -14.22
CA PHE A 260 16.53 -0.41 -13.21
C PHE A 260 17.81 -0.52 -12.40
N GLY A 261 18.60 -1.59 -12.58
CA GLY A 261 19.85 -1.80 -11.86
C GLY A 261 20.07 -3.22 -11.39
N THR A 262 20.84 -3.37 -10.33
CA THR A 262 21.19 -4.65 -9.72
C THR A 262 20.30 -4.98 -8.53
N PRO A 263 20.27 -6.24 -8.07
CA PRO A 263 19.63 -6.61 -6.81
C PRO A 263 20.12 -5.79 -5.61
N ASP A 264 21.41 -5.46 -5.57
CA ASP A 264 22.00 -4.70 -4.47
C ASP A 264 21.57 -3.22 -4.52
N ASP A 265 21.36 -2.63 -5.71
CA ASP A 265 20.84 -1.27 -5.85
C ASP A 265 19.40 -1.16 -5.29
N LEU A 266 18.55 -2.17 -5.54
CA LEU A 266 17.21 -2.22 -4.96
C LEU A 266 17.27 -2.37 -3.43
N LYS A 267 18.17 -3.22 -2.91
CA LYS A 267 18.38 -3.35 -1.46
C LYS A 267 18.89 -2.03 -0.85
N HIS A 268 19.75 -1.29 -1.54
CA HIS A 268 20.20 0.04 -1.12
C HIS A 268 19.02 1.02 -1.02
N LEU A 269 18.14 1.02 -2.03
CA LEU A 269 16.96 1.88 -2.03
C LEU A 269 16.07 1.59 -0.82
N ILE A 270 15.78 0.30 -0.54
CA ILE A 270 14.95 -0.11 0.58
C ILE A 270 15.60 0.27 1.93
N ASP A 271 16.90 0.02 2.08
CA ASP A 271 17.64 0.34 3.30
C ASP A 271 17.68 1.85 3.59
N ASP A 272 17.86 2.68 2.54
CA ASP A 272 17.83 4.13 2.69
C ASP A 272 16.40 4.64 2.97
N ALA A 273 15.36 4.04 2.39
CA ALA A 273 13.95 4.33 2.72
C ALA A 273 13.67 4.04 4.21
N HIS A 274 14.10 2.89 4.71
CA HIS A 274 14.01 2.53 6.12
C HIS A 274 14.74 3.53 7.02
N SER A 275 15.93 4.00 6.61
CA SER A 275 16.69 5.00 7.36
C SER A 275 15.95 6.34 7.49
N MET A 276 15.06 6.65 6.55
CA MET A 276 14.18 7.83 6.54
C MET A 276 12.83 7.57 7.20
N GLY A 277 12.59 6.34 7.71
CA GLY A 277 11.31 5.96 8.34
C GLY A 277 10.19 5.68 7.33
N ILE A 278 10.52 5.37 6.08
CA ILE A 278 9.58 5.10 4.99
C ILE A 278 9.51 3.59 4.77
N ALA A 279 8.29 3.04 4.81
CA ALA A 279 8.01 1.66 4.42
C ALA A 279 8.09 1.49 2.90
N VAL A 280 8.50 0.31 2.44
CA VAL A 280 8.55 -0.01 1.01
C VAL A 280 7.59 -1.14 0.70
N ILE A 281 6.54 -0.83 -0.05
CA ILE A 281 5.49 -1.75 -0.50
C ILE A 281 5.80 -2.11 -1.96
N MET A 282 5.78 -3.41 -2.26
CA MET A 282 5.95 -3.89 -3.62
C MET A 282 4.59 -4.15 -4.27
N ASP A 283 4.41 -3.69 -5.49
CA ASP A 283 3.30 -4.13 -6.33
C ASP A 283 3.61 -5.52 -6.88
N ILE A 284 2.84 -6.53 -6.46
CA ILE A 284 3.08 -7.93 -6.76
C ILE A 284 2.00 -8.47 -7.69
N VAL A 285 2.43 -9.04 -8.82
CA VAL A 285 1.52 -9.57 -9.85
C VAL A 285 1.43 -11.08 -9.69
N HIS A 286 0.41 -11.56 -8.99
CA HIS A 286 0.08 -12.98 -8.86
C HIS A 286 -1.27 -13.35 -9.49
N SER A 287 -1.92 -12.37 -10.11
CA SER A 287 -3.16 -12.56 -10.86
C SER A 287 -2.93 -13.26 -12.20
N HIS A 288 -1.77 -13.05 -12.82
CA HIS A 288 -1.45 -13.58 -14.15
C HIS A 288 0.07 -13.60 -14.42
N ALA A 289 0.45 -14.15 -15.55
CA ALA A 289 1.80 -14.13 -16.11
C ALA A 289 1.76 -13.80 -17.60
N VAL A 290 2.86 -13.28 -18.14
CA VAL A 290 2.98 -13.03 -19.59
C VAL A 290 2.84 -14.32 -20.40
N LYS A 291 2.20 -14.25 -21.57
CA LYS A 291 2.15 -15.35 -22.57
C LYS A 291 3.50 -15.46 -23.28
N ASN A 292 4.49 -16.00 -22.62
CA ASN A 292 5.83 -16.13 -23.15
C ASN A 292 6.42 -17.48 -22.73
N GLU A 293 6.99 -18.22 -23.70
CA GLU A 293 7.57 -19.54 -23.50
C GLU A 293 9.08 -19.49 -23.23
N LEU A 294 9.79 -18.50 -23.79
CA LEU A 294 11.25 -18.43 -23.70
C LEU A 294 11.71 -17.79 -22.37
N GLU A 295 11.16 -16.63 -22.01
CA GLU A 295 11.53 -15.89 -20.82
C GLU A 295 10.57 -16.15 -19.66
N GLY A 296 9.32 -16.56 -19.95
CA GLY A 296 8.25 -16.75 -18.98
C GLY A 296 7.98 -18.21 -18.63
N LEU A 297 6.85 -18.43 -17.95
CA LEU A 297 6.43 -19.74 -17.48
C LEU A 297 5.55 -20.51 -18.49
N GLY A 298 5.23 -19.90 -19.64
CA GLY A 298 4.39 -20.51 -20.68
C GLY A 298 5.03 -21.77 -21.24
N ARG A 299 4.35 -22.93 -21.12
CA ARG A 299 4.85 -24.23 -21.55
C ARG A 299 6.29 -24.53 -21.10
N PHE A 300 6.60 -24.22 -19.86
CA PHE A 300 7.97 -24.31 -19.34
C PHE A 300 8.55 -25.75 -19.50
N ASP A 301 7.78 -26.78 -19.15
CA ASP A 301 8.14 -28.19 -19.30
C ASP A 301 7.54 -28.85 -20.56
N GLY A 302 7.10 -28.03 -21.53
CA GLY A 302 6.41 -28.47 -22.74
C GLY A 302 4.91 -28.65 -22.59
N SER A 303 4.38 -28.76 -21.37
CA SER A 303 2.95 -28.83 -21.10
C SER A 303 2.33 -27.42 -20.95
N TYR A 304 1.04 -27.31 -21.23
CA TYR A 304 0.31 -26.04 -21.06
C TYR A 304 -0.16 -25.79 -19.63
N ASN A 305 -0.13 -26.83 -18.78
CA ASN A 305 -0.78 -26.82 -17.49
C ASN A 305 0.18 -27.04 -16.32
N GLN A 306 1.46 -26.79 -16.48
CA GLN A 306 2.41 -26.86 -15.36
C GLN A 306 2.02 -25.87 -14.26
N TYR A 307 2.05 -24.58 -14.54
CA TYR A 307 1.70 -23.52 -13.61
C TYR A 307 0.26 -23.00 -13.76
N PHE A 308 -0.35 -23.19 -14.93
CA PHE A 308 -1.60 -22.57 -15.34
C PHE A 308 -2.74 -23.57 -15.42
N TYR A 309 -3.97 -23.09 -15.53
CA TYR A 309 -5.12 -23.96 -15.78
C TYR A 309 -4.95 -24.78 -17.05
N GLY A 310 -5.41 -26.02 -17.03
CA GLY A 310 -5.36 -26.92 -18.21
C GLY A 310 -6.54 -26.77 -19.17
N ASP A 311 -7.45 -25.84 -18.91
CA ASP A 311 -8.70 -25.64 -19.65
C ASP A 311 -8.83 -24.18 -20.13
N HIS A 312 -10.05 -23.78 -20.51
CA HIS A 312 -10.36 -22.43 -21.02
C HIS A 312 -10.04 -21.29 -20.05
N ARG A 313 -9.86 -21.55 -18.74
CA ARG A 313 -9.46 -20.57 -17.72
C ARG A 313 -7.99 -20.20 -17.79
N ARG A 314 -7.19 -20.89 -18.61
CA ARG A 314 -5.75 -20.62 -18.73
C ARG A 314 -5.44 -19.22 -19.22
N GLU A 315 -6.22 -18.69 -20.15
CA GLU A 315 -5.93 -17.41 -20.79
C GLU A 315 -6.87 -16.34 -20.28
N HIS A 316 -6.31 -15.22 -19.84
CA HIS A 316 -7.10 -14.07 -19.45
C HIS A 316 -7.71 -13.38 -20.67
N PRO A 317 -9.04 -13.22 -20.77
CA PRO A 317 -9.70 -12.79 -22.00
C PRO A 317 -9.43 -11.34 -22.38
N ALA A 318 -8.99 -10.49 -21.42
CA ALA A 318 -8.77 -9.06 -21.65
C ALA A 318 -7.30 -8.62 -21.59
N TRP A 319 -6.40 -9.41 -20.95
CA TRP A 319 -5.03 -8.95 -20.64
C TRP A 319 -3.95 -9.67 -21.44
N ASP A 320 -4.31 -10.52 -22.39
CA ASP A 320 -3.37 -11.34 -23.17
C ASP A 320 -2.29 -12.02 -22.31
N SER A 321 -2.73 -12.69 -21.26
CA SER A 321 -1.90 -13.26 -20.21
C SER A 321 -2.38 -14.65 -19.80
N LEU A 322 -1.62 -15.37 -18.95
CA LEU A 322 -1.91 -16.71 -18.46
C LEU A 322 -2.31 -16.65 -16.98
N CYS A 323 -3.38 -17.36 -16.62
CA CYS A 323 -3.91 -17.44 -15.25
C CYS A 323 -3.39 -18.67 -14.51
N PHE A 324 -2.86 -18.46 -13.30
CA PHE A 324 -2.34 -19.53 -12.44
C PHE A 324 -3.44 -20.48 -11.98
N ASP A 325 -3.09 -21.78 -11.88
CA ASP A 325 -3.96 -22.78 -11.24
C ASP A 325 -3.73 -22.82 -9.74
N TYR A 326 -4.46 -21.96 -9.02
CA TYR A 326 -4.36 -21.85 -7.56
C TYR A 326 -4.82 -23.11 -6.80
N GLY A 327 -5.37 -24.12 -7.48
CA GLY A 327 -5.72 -25.40 -6.88
C GLY A 327 -4.53 -26.34 -6.69
N LYS A 328 -3.41 -26.14 -7.41
CA LYS A 328 -2.21 -26.98 -7.36
C LYS A 328 -1.29 -26.58 -6.20
N ASN A 329 -0.86 -27.59 -5.43
CA ASN A 329 0.04 -27.37 -4.30
C ASN A 329 1.40 -26.81 -4.72
N GLU A 330 1.91 -27.23 -5.88
CA GLU A 330 3.18 -26.76 -6.43
C GLU A 330 3.10 -25.29 -6.86
N VAL A 331 1.95 -24.85 -7.40
CA VAL A 331 1.71 -23.45 -7.72
C VAL A 331 1.55 -22.62 -6.45
N LEU A 332 0.84 -23.13 -5.43
CA LEU A 332 0.80 -22.51 -4.11
C LEU A 332 2.19 -22.39 -3.50
N HIS A 333 3.02 -23.47 -3.61
CA HIS A 333 4.40 -23.45 -3.14
C HIS A 333 5.22 -22.35 -3.84
N PHE A 334 5.08 -22.20 -5.17
CA PHE A 334 5.73 -21.16 -5.95
C PHE A 334 5.31 -19.75 -5.51
N LEU A 335 4.01 -19.46 -5.48
CA LEU A 335 3.48 -18.12 -5.23
C LEU A 335 3.63 -17.70 -3.75
N LEU A 336 3.35 -18.59 -2.78
CA LEU A 336 3.53 -18.29 -1.36
C LEU A 336 5.01 -18.07 -1.01
N SER A 337 5.90 -18.88 -1.62
CA SER A 337 7.34 -18.69 -1.44
C SER A 337 7.85 -17.39 -2.10
N ASN A 338 7.19 -16.92 -3.13
CA ASN A 338 7.52 -15.65 -3.78
C ASN A 338 7.21 -14.48 -2.84
N CYS A 339 6.07 -14.46 -2.16
CA CYS A 339 5.79 -13.45 -1.12
C CYS A 339 6.87 -13.47 -0.03
N LYS A 340 7.22 -14.65 0.49
CA LYS A 340 8.24 -14.77 1.53
C LYS A 340 9.62 -14.33 1.05
N PHE A 341 9.99 -14.67 -0.20
CA PHE A 341 11.27 -14.28 -0.80
C PHE A 341 11.47 -12.77 -0.82
N TRP A 342 10.48 -12.00 -1.29
CA TRP A 342 10.59 -10.55 -1.36
C TRP A 342 10.69 -9.89 0.03
N LEU A 343 10.01 -10.45 1.04
CA LEU A 343 10.14 -9.99 2.43
C LEU A 343 11.52 -10.29 3.01
N GLU A 344 12.01 -11.55 2.86
CA GLU A 344 13.25 -12.00 3.51
C GLU A 344 14.51 -11.54 2.77
N GLU A 345 14.52 -11.58 1.44
CA GLU A 345 15.71 -11.30 0.63
C GLU A 345 15.93 -9.80 0.38
N TYR A 346 14.82 -9.06 0.14
CA TYR A 346 14.90 -7.63 -0.18
C TYR A 346 14.46 -6.73 0.97
N GLY A 347 13.76 -7.25 1.97
CA GLY A 347 13.31 -6.45 3.10
C GLY A 347 12.12 -5.55 2.81
N PHE A 348 11.25 -5.92 1.85
CA PHE A 348 9.99 -5.21 1.63
C PHE A 348 9.11 -5.26 2.87
N ASP A 349 8.32 -4.22 3.09
CA ASP A 349 7.41 -4.09 4.24
C ASP A 349 5.98 -4.56 3.92
N GLY A 350 5.74 -5.07 2.73
CA GLY A 350 4.45 -5.59 2.32
C GLY A 350 4.19 -5.48 0.83
N PHE A 351 2.93 -5.70 0.45
CA PHE A 351 2.52 -5.83 -0.95
C PHE A 351 1.21 -5.12 -1.25
N ARG A 352 1.12 -4.56 -2.44
CA ARG A 352 -0.14 -4.32 -3.14
C ARG A 352 -0.32 -5.47 -4.14
N PHE A 353 -1.39 -6.25 -4.00
CA PHE A 353 -1.73 -7.32 -4.93
C PHE A 353 -2.49 -6.76 -6.12
N ASP A 354 -1.91 -6.94 -7.30
CA ASP A 354 -2.47 -6.53 -8.58
C ASP A 354 -3.62 -7.43 -9.00
N GLY A 355 -4.68 -6.84 -9.57
CA GLY A 355 -5.74 -7.55 -10.25
C GLY A 355 -6.53 -8.53 -9.39
N VAL A 356 -6.73 -8.26 -8.10
CA VAL A 356 -7.42 -9.17 -7.17
C VAL A 356 -8.84 -9.46 -7.64
N THR A 357 -9.58 -8.48 -8.21
CA THR A 357 -10.90 -8.75 -8.80
C THR A 357 -10.86 -9.85 -9.84
N SER A 358 -9.82 -9.84 -10.70
CA SER A 358 -9.64 -10.87 -11.72
C SER A 358 -9.41 -12.27 -11.12
N MET A 359 -8.79 -12.35 -9.95
CA MET A 359 -8.56 -13.61 -9.25
C MET A 359 -9.82 -14.14 -8.57
N LEU A 360 -10.64 -13.25 -8.00
CA LEU A 360 -11.81 -13.63 -7.19
C LEU A 360 -12.94 -14.28 -7.98
N TYR A 361 -13.04 -14.05 -9.30
CA TYR A 361 -14.16 -14.46 -10.13
C TYR A 361 -13.73 -15.22 -11.37
N TYR A 362 -14.48 -16.28 -11.72
CA TYR A 362 -14.27 -16.99 -12.99
C TYR A 362 -14.52 -16.13 -14.21
N SER A 363 -15.34 -15.08 -14.08
CA SER A 363 -15.56 -14.05 -15.12
C SER A 363 -14.47 -12.99 -15.17
N HIS A 364 -13.48 -13.03 -14.26
CA HIS A 364 -12.48 -11.97 -14.04
C HIS A 364 -13.09 -10.60 -13.70
N GLY A 365 -14.36 -10.57 -13.26
CA GLY A 365 -15.12 -9.32 -13.05
C GLY A 365 -15.57 -8.62 -14.33
N LEU A 366 -15.26 -9.19 -15.50
CA LEU A 366 -15.56 -8.55 -16.80
C LEU A 366 -17.06 -8.61 -17.12
N GLY A 367 -17.62 -7.46 -17.46
CA GLY A 367 -19.04 -7.35 -17.83
C GLY A 367 -20.02 -7.68 -16.71
N GLN A 368 -19.56 -7.77 -15.47
CA GLN A 368 -20.37 -8.08 -14.31
C GLN A 368 -20.62 -6.80 -13.47
N ALA A 369 -21.88 -6.55 -13.12
CA ALA A 369 -22.24 -5.55 -12.12
C ALA A 369 -22.30 -6.21 -10.74
N PHE A 370 -21.81 -5.50 -9.72
CA PHE A 370 -21.84 -5.93 -8.33
C PHE A 370 -22.80 -5.02 -7.57
N GLY A 371 -24.09 -5.31 -7.68
CA GLY A 371 -25.18 -4.48 -7.14
C GLY A 371 -25.83 -5.03 -5.87
N SER A 372 -25.58 -6.29 -5.55
CA SER A 372 -26.15 -6.96 -4.39
C SER A 372 -25.18 -7.96 -3.76
N TYR A 373 -25.47 -8.39 -2.53
CA TYR A 373 -24.69 -9.44 -1.87
C TYR A 373 -24.75 -10.79 -2.61
N ASP A 374 -25.81 -11.07 -3.39
CA ASP A 374 -25.90 -12.29 -4.21
C ASP A 374 -24.75 -12.41 -5.19
N ASP A 375 -24.26 -11.29 -5.72
CA ASP A 375 -23.18 -11.27 -6.72
C ASP A 375 -21.85 -11.83 -6.17
N TYR A 376 -21.66 -11.80 -4.85
CA TYR A 376 -20.45 -12.30 -4.17
C TYR A 376 -20.55 -13.76 -3.71
N TYR A 377 -21.76 -14.39 -3.82
CA TYR A 377 -22.02 -15.72 -3.25
C TYR A 377 -22.84 -16.63 -4.16
N ASN A 378 -22.90 -16.32 -5.46
CA ASN A 378 -23.71 -17.05 -6.46
C ASN A 378 -22.97 -18.24 -7.10
N GLY A 379 -21.76 -18.59 -6.64
CA GLY A 379 -20.96 -19.69 -7.20
C GLY A 379 -20.07 -19.27 -8.38
N GLY A 380 -20.05 -17.99 -8.76
CA GLY A 380 -19.16 -17.42 -9.78
C GLY A 380 -17.76 -17.09 -9.28
N GLN A 381 -17.49 -17.35 -7.99
CA GLN A 381 -16.21 -17.02 -7.34
C GLN A 381 -15.22 -18.18 -7.44
N ASP A 382 -13.94 -17.88 -7.71
CA ASP A 382 -12.86 -18.87 -7.68
C ASP A 382 -12.40 -19.12 -6.24
N THR A 383 -12.89 -20.22 -5.65
CA THR A 383 -12.57 -20.59 -4.27
C THR A 383 -11.10 -20.94 -4.06
N ASN A 384 -10.40 -21.42 -5.10
CA ASN A 384 -8.97 -21.72 -5.02
C ASN A 384 -8.15 -20.43 -4.95
N ALA A 385 -8.50 -19.43 -5.75
CA ALA A 385 -7.85 -18.10 -5.68
C ALA A 385 -8.13 -17.39 -4.35
N ILE A 386 -9.37 -17.45 -3.84
CA ILE A 386 -9.71 -16.92 -2.49
C ILE A 386 -8.89 -17.64 -1.41
N THR A 387 -8.75 -18.95 -1.48
CA THR A 387 -7.94 -19.75 -0.56
C THR A 387 -6.47 -19.35 -0.65
N TYR A 388 -5.93 -19.20 -1.87
CA TYR A 388 -4.55 -18.73 -2.08
C TYR A 388 -4.31 -17.34 -1.44
N LEU A 389 -5.18 -16.37 -1.71
CA LEU A 389 -5.05 -15.01 -1.16
C LEU A 389 -5.08 -15.01 0.37
N SER A 390 -5.95 -15.83 0.97
CA SER A 390 -6.01 -15.97 2.42
C SER A 390 -4.72 -16.55 2.98
N LEU A 391 -4.20 -17.63 2.39
CA LEU A 391 -2.91 -18.25 2.79
C LEU A 391 -1.73 -17.29 2.56
N ALA A 392 -1.75 -16.50 1.49
CA ALA A 392 -0.71 -15.51 1.21
C ALA A 392 -0.65 -14.44 2.32
N ASN A 393 -1.80 -13.89 2.74
CA ASN A 393 -1.88 -12.95 3.85
C ASN A 393 -1.36 -13.58 5.16
N GLU A 394 -1.71 -14.83 5.45
CA GLU A 394 -1.21 -15.53 6.65
C GLU A 394 0.30 -15.76 6.61
N VAL A 395 0.86 -16.17 5.47
CA VAL A 395 2.32 -16.32 5.27
C VAL A 395 3.02 -14.98 5.47
N ILE A 396 2.54 -13.92 4.82
CA ILE A 396 3.12 -12.58 4.88
C ILE A 396 3.18 -12.09 6.33
N HIS A 397 2.06 -12.15 7.07
CA HIS A 397 2.00 -11.68 8.46
C HIS A 397 2.71 -12.62 9.45
N THR A 398 2.89 -13.90 9.10
CA THR A 398 3.72 -14.82 9.90
C THR A 398 5.20 -14.47 9.76
N VAL A 399 5.64 -14.16 8.54
CA VAL A 399 7.04 -13.74 8.25
C VAL A 399 7.32 -12.35 8.83
N ASN A 400 6.44 -11.40 8.60
CA ASN A 400 6.53 -10.04 9.13
C ASN A 400 5.19 -9.58 9.71
N PRO A 401 5.00 -9.63 11.04
CA PRO A 401 3.75 -9.19 11.69
C PRO A 401 3.39 -7.71 11.49
N ASN A 402 4.31 -6.89 11.01
CA ASN A 402 4.08 -5.47 10.69
C ASN A 402 3.94 -5.25 9.18
N ALA A 403 3.88 -6.30 8.38
CA ALA A 403 3.69 -6.18 6.94
C ALA A 403 2.37 -5.48 6.61
N ILE A 404 2.33 -4.85 5.44
CA ILE A 404 1.18 -4.13 4.92
C ILE A 404 0.69 -4.89 3.70
N THR A 405 -0.58 -5.31 3.68
CA THR A 405 -1.19 -5.94 2.51
C THR A 405 -2.36 -5.14 2.00
N ILE A 406 -2.33 -4.81 0.71
CA ILE A 406 -3.32 -3.98 0.03
C ILE A 406 -3.87 -4.77 -1.15
N ALA A 407 -5.18 -4.89 -1.28
CA ALA A 407 -5.82 -5.50 -2.43
C ALA A 407 -6.28 -4.44 -3.42
N GLU A 408 -5.89 -4.58 -4.68
CA GLU A 408 -6.57 -3.89 -5.77
C GLU A 408 -7.82 -4.67 -6.13
N GLU A 409 -8.98 -4.15 -5.72
CA GLU A 409 -10.24 -4.87 -5.86
C GLU A 409 -11.40 -3.89 -6.02
N MET A 410 -12.11 -3.98 -7.14
CA MET A 410 -13.17 -3.04 -7.52
C MET A 410 -14.59 -3.58 -7.33
N SER A 411 -14.78 -4.90 -7.09
CA SER A 411 -16.13 -5.47 -6.98
C SER A 411 -16.87 -5.08 -5.69
N GLY A 412 -16.12 -4.80 -4.63
CA GLY A 412 -16.70 -4.53 -3.31
C GLY A 412 -16.97 -5.78 -2.47
N MET A 413 -16.36 -6.94 -2.78
CA MET A 413 -16.55 -8.19 -2.04
C MET A 413 -16.38 -7.99 -0.54
N PRO A 414 -17.40 -8.34 0.28
CA PRO A 414 -17.33 -8.22 1.73
C PRO A 414 -16.24 -9.13 2.33
N GLY A 415 -15.51 -8.60 3.31
CA GLY A 415 -14.51 -9.37 4.06
C GLY A 415 -13.12 -9.39 3.43
N LEU A 416 -12.88 -8.65 2.36
CA LEU A 416 -11.56 -8.61 1.72
C LEU A 416 -10.48 -8.13 2.71
N ALA A 417 -10.74 -7.03 3.41
CA ALA A 417 -9.84 -6.46 4.42
C ALA A 417 -10.28 -6.78 5.86
N ILE A 418 -10.70 -8.02 6.08
CA ILE A 418 -11.01 -8.60 7.39
C ILE A 418 -10.09 -9.80 7.63
N PRO A 419 -9.56 -10.01 8.85
CA PRO A 419 -8.71 -11.14 9.16
C PRO A 419 -9.33 -12.50 8.81
N VAL A 420 -8.53 -13.45 8.32
CA VAL A 420 -8.97 -14.80 7.94
C VAL A 420 -9.70 -15.50 9.10
N LYS A 421 -9.18 -15.41 10.31
CA LYS A 421 -9.81 -15.99 11.53
C LYS A 421 -11.20 -15.46 11.83
N ASP A 422 -11.55 -14.29 11.30
CA ASP A 422 -12.85 -13.61 11.49
C ASP A 422 -13.80 -13.84 10.30
N GLY A 423 -13.37 -14.60 9.29
CA GLY A 423 -14.13 -14.99 8.10
C GLY A 423 -13.84 -14.13 6.86
N GLY A 424 -12.79 -13.31 6.89
CA GLY A 424 -12.32 -12.52 5.76
C GLY A 424 -11.21 -13.19 4.97
N ILE A 425 -10.63 -12.45 4.00
CA ILE A 425 -9.53 -12.89 3.13
C ILE A 425 -8.15 -12.51 3.70
N GLY A 426 -8.11 -11.53 4.63
CA GLY A 426 -6.93 -11.26 5.43
C GLY A 426 -6.09 -10.06 5.02
N PHE A 427 -6.46 -9.30 3.99
CA PHE A 427 -5.77 -8.05 3.67
C PHE A 427 -5.93 -7.01 4.78
N ASP A 428 -4.95 -6.11 4.91
CA ASP A 428 -5.06 -4.97 5.84
C ASP A 428 -5.90 -3.84 5.24
N TYR A 429 -5.82 -3.67 3.92
CA TYR A 429 -6.48 -2.61 3.18
C TYR A 429 -7.00 -3.10 1.83
N ARG A 430 -8.00 -2.40 1.32
CA ARG A 430 -8.40 -2.44 -0.09
C ARG A 430 -8.31 -1.06 -0.72
N MET A 431 -8.05 -0.99 -2.01
CA MET A 431 -8.08 0.29 -2.74
C MET A 431 -9.52 0.78 -2.91
N ALA A 432 -9.75 2.07 -2.68
CA ALA A 432 -11.07 2.69 -2.88
C ALA A 432 -11.24 3.17 -4.34
N MET A 433 -11.28 2.21 -5.26
CA MET A 433 -11.21 2.46 -6.71
C MET A 433 -12.36 3.31 -7.28
N GLY A 434 -13.51 3.36 -6.61
CA GLY A 434 -14.62 4.24 -7.01
C GLY A 434 -14.34 5.73 -6.84
N ILE A 435 -13.38 6.12 -5.97
CA ILE A 435 -13.07 7.54 -5.71
C ILE A 435 -12.41 8.21 -6.91
N PRO A 436 -11.31 7.71 -7.49
CA PRO A 436 -10.70 8.32 -8.67
C PRO A 436 -11.66 8.31 -9.87
N ASP A 437 -12.42 7.25 -10.08
CA ASP A 437 -13.43 7.19 -11.14
C ASP A 437 -14.50 8.26 -10.99
N TYR A 438 -14.96 8.51 -9.75
CA TYR A 438 -15.87 9.61 -9.45
C TYR A 438 -15.27 10.97 -9.80
N TRP A 439 -13.98 11.22 -9.44
CA TRP A 439 -13.32 12.48 -9.76
C TRP A 439 -13.15 12.68 -11.26
N ILE A 440 -12.68 11.65 -11.98
CA ILE A 440 -12.53 11.71 -13.44
C ILE A 440 -13.87 12.01 -14.11
N LYS A 441 -14.91 11.28 -13.73
CA LYS A 441 -16.26 11.47 -14.27
C LYS A 441 -16.79 12.87 -13.94
N THR A 442 -16.59 13.35 -12.73
CA THR A 442 -17.02 14.69 -12.32
C THR A 442 -16.33 15.78 -13.14
N ILE A 443 -14.99 15.71 -13.29
CA ILE A 443 -14.23 16.71 -14.05
C ILE A 443 -14.55 16.65 -15.55
N LYS A 444 -14.80 15.46 -16.09
CA LYS A 444 -15.03 15.23 -17.52
C LYS A 444 -16.45 15.60 -17.96
N GLU A 445 -17.44 15.32 -17.12
CA GLU A 445 -18.84 15.38 -17.50
C GLU A 445 -19.61 16.57 -16.90
N LYS A 446 -19.08 17.19 -15.81
CA LYS A 446 -19.77 18.25 -15.09
C LYS A 446 -18.99 19.56 -15.13
N LYS A 447 -19.73 20.67 -15.29
CA LYS A 447 -19.17 22.02 -15.04
C LYS A 447 -18.98 22.23 -13.54
N ASP A 448 -18.14 23.19 -13.14
CA ASP A 448 -17.91 23.51 -11.73
C ASP A 448 -19.21 23.87 -11.00
N GLU A 449 -20.13 24.56 -11.68
CA GLU A 449 -21.46 24.94 -11.16
C GLU A 449 -22.34 23.74 -10.81
N ASP A 450 -22.06 22.58 -11.40
CA ASP A 450 -22.87 21.35 -11.25
C ASP A 450 -22.27 20.37 -10.23
N TRP A 451 -21.24 20.78 -9.47
CA TRP A 451 -20.65 19.97 -8.43
C TRP A 451 -21.49 20.02 -7.15
N HIS A 452 -21.91 18.85 -6.67
CA HIS A 452 -22.78 18.71 -5.49
C HIS A 452 -21.99 18.21 -4.28
N PRO A 453 -21.74 19.07 -3.26
CA PRO A 453 -21.08 18.70 -2.02
C PRO A 453 -21.64 17.47 -1.32
N THR A 454 -22.97 17.29 -1.35
CA THR A 454 -23.62 16.09 -0.79
C THR A 454 -23.15 14.81 -1.50
N SER A 455 -23.05 14.82 -2.84
CA SER A 455 -22.55 13.69 -3.62
C SER A 455 -21.07 13.46 -3.39
N ILE A 456 -20.26 14.52 -3.35
CA ILE A 456 -18.82 14.45 -3.05
C ILE A 456 -18.61 13.78 -1.69
N PHE A 457 -19.30 14.24 -0.65
CA PHE A 457 -19.16 13.67 0.69
C PHE A 457 -19.60 12.20 0.75
N TRP A 458 -20.69 11.86 0.05
CA TRP A 458 -21.18 10.50 -0.02
C TRP A 458 -20.13 9.56 -0.67
N GLU A 459 -19.66 9.87 -1.86
CA GLU A 459 -18.72 9.03 -2.58
C GLU A 459 -17.41 8.82 -1.79
N LEU A 460 -16.90 9.86 -1.13
CA LEU A 460 -15.69 9.78 -0.34
C LEU A 460 -15.85 9.03 1.00
N THR A 461 -17.08 8.84 1.47
CA THR A 461 -17.36 8.22 2.78
C THR A 461 -18.21 6.96 2.72
N ASN A 462 -18.78 6.62 1.55
CA ASN A 462 -19.57 5.41 1.34
C ASN A 462 -18.65 4.18 1.22
N ARG A 463 -18.47 3.51 2.35
CA ARG A 463 -17.59 2.34 2.47
C ARG A 463 -18.02 1.47 3.64
N ARG A 464 -17.58 0.22 3.66
CA ARG A 464 -17.79 -0.67 4.78
C ARG A 464 -17.11 -0.14 6.04
N ALA A 465 -17.82 -0.16 7.16
CA ALA A 465 -17.29 0.37 8.42
C ALA A 465 -16.22 -0.53 9.06
N ASP A 466 -16.22 -1.82 8.71
CA ASP A 466 -15.35 -2.85 9.26
C ASP A 466 -14.10 -3.12 8.40
N GLU A 467 -13.97 -2.46 7.24
CA GLU A 467 -12.82 -2.59 6.36
C GLU A 467 -12.07 -1.25 6.20
N LYS A 468 -10.75 -1.31 6.14
CA LYS A 468 -9.91 -0.15 5.87
C LYS A 468 -9.67 0.01 4.38
N THR A 469 -9.67 1.25 3.90
CA THR A 469 -9.43 1.57 2.50
C THR A 469 -8.26 2.52 2.32
N ILE A 470 -7.60 2.43 1.15
CA ILE A 470 -6.68 3.44 0.64
C ILE A 470 -7.47 4.34 -0.29
N SER A 471 -7.65 5.59 0.11
CA SER A 471 -8.33 6.62 -0.70
C SER A 471 -7.33 7.37 -1.55
N TYR A 472 -7.68 7.70 -2.79
CA TYR A 472 -6.82 8.45 -3.70
C TYR A 472 -7.64 9.19 -4.74
N ALA A 473 -7.10 10.28 -5.27
CA ALA A 473 -7.72 11.02 -6.34
C ALA A 473 -7.31 10.48 -7.72
N GLU A 474 -6.08 9.97 -7.81
CA GLU A 474 -5.47 9.40 -9.00
C GLU A 474 -4.38 8.40 -8.60
N SER A 475 -4.28 7.27 -9.32
CA SER A 475 -3.16 6.33 -9.33
C SER A 475 -2.56 6.28 -10.73
N HIS A 476 -1.61 5.37 -10.94
CA HIS A 476 -1.08 5.10 -12.28
C HIS A 476 -2.18 4.68 -13.27
N ASP A 477 -3.21 3.95 -12.86
CA ASP A 477 -4.28 3.48 -13.75
C ASP A 477 -4.99 4.62 -14.45
N GLN A 478 -5.38 5.66 -13.70
CA GLN A 478 -6.07 6.80 -14.29
C GLN A 478 -5.14 7.63 -15.15
N ALA A 479 -3.87 7.74 -14.77
CA ALA A 479 -2.87 8.52 -15.48
C ALA A 479 -2.39 7.86 -16.79
N LEU A 480 -2.35 6.52 -16.84
CA LEU A 480 -1.86 5.71 -17.95
C LEU A 480 -2.99 5.21 -18.86
N VAL A 481 -3.97 4.56 -18.26
CA VAL A 481 -5.06 3.89 -18.97
C VAL A 481 -6.23 4.84 -19.23
N GLY A 482 -6.43 5.81 -18.33
CA GLY A 482 -7.52 6.78 -18.40
C GLY A 482 -7.30 7.95 -19.32
N ASP A 483 -6.22 8.00 -20.08
CA ASP A 483 -5.81 8.99 -21.09
C ASP A 483 -5.11 10.28 -20.57
N LYS A 484 -5.46 10.85 -19.43
CA LYS A 484 -4.90 12.12 -18.91
C LYS A 484 -4.84 12.14 -17.40
N THR A 485 -3.78 12.72 -16.85
CA THR A 485 -3.70 13.02 -15.41
C THR A 485 -4.80 14.00 -14.98
N LEU A 486 -5.16 13.94 -13.71
CA LEU A 486 -6.21 14.79 -13.13
C LEU A 486 -5.94 16.28 -13.37
N ILE A 487 -4.72 16.75 -13.13
CA ILE A 487 -4.37 18.16 -13.36
C ILE A 487 -4.38 18.52 -14.83
N PHE A 488 -3.96 17.59 -15.73
CA PHE A 488 -4.00 17.85 -17.17
C PHE A 488 -5.44 17.91 -17.70
N ARG A 489 -6.38 17.15 -17.09
CA ARG A 489 -7.82 17.29 -17.41
C ARG A 489 -8.38 18.64 -16.97
N LEU A 490 -7.90 19.19 -15.87
CA LEU A 490 -8.36 20.48 -15.34
C LEU A 490 -7.83 21.67 -16.14
N ILE A 491 -6.61 21.59 -16.69
CA ILE A 491 -5.89 22.73 -17.28
C ILE A 491 -5.63 22.54 -18.79
N ASP A 492 -5.36 21.31 -19.23
CA ASP A 492 -5.01 20.95 -20.61
C ASP A 492 -3.78 21.73 -21.12
N SER A 493 -3.75 22.09 -22.40
CA SER A 493 -2.63 22.75 -23.09
C SER A 493 -2.21 24.11 -22.49
N GLU A 494 -3.07 24.76 -21.71
CA GLU A 494 -2.71 26.00 -21.02
C GLU A 494 -1.53 25.83 -20.05
N MET A 495 -1.26 24.57 -19.58
CA MET A 495 -0.08 24.26 -18.77
C MET A 495 1.25 24.56 -19.48
N TYR A 496 1.30 24.56 -20.79
CA TYR A 496 2.53 24.80 -21.54
C TYR A 496 2.87 26.29 -21.67
N TRP A 497 1.87 27.17 -21.49
CA TRP A 497 2.02 28.57 -21.79
C TRP A 497 1.87 29.48 -20.57
N HIS A 498 1.11 29.06 -19.55
CA HIS A 498 0.63 29.93 -18.48
C HIS A 498 1.00 29.49 -17.06
N MET A 499 2.06 28.67 -16.95
CA MET A 499 2.55 28.22 -15.63
C MET A 499 3.62 29.12 -15.02
N MET A 500 3.92 30.28 -15.60
CA MET A 500 4.80 31.26 -14.95
C MET A 500 4.11 31.97 -13.78
N VAL A 501 4.86 32.16 -12.70
CA VAL A 501 4.41 32.99 -11.56
C VAL A 501 4.15 34.42 -12.06
N GLY A 502 2.98 34.98 -11.73
CA GLY A 502 2.55 36.29 -12.19
C GLY A 502 1.79 36.29 -13.52
N ASP A 503 1.74 35.17 -14.24
CA ASP A 503 0.86 35.05 -15.38
C ASP A 503 -0.57 34.70 -14.90
N ASN A 504 -1.52 35.59 -15.18
CA ASN A 504 -2.92 35.44 -14.79
C ASN A 504 -3.70 34.76 -15.90
N ASN A 505 -3.88 33.45 -15.75
CA ASN A 505 -4.72 32.64 -16.67
C ASN A 505 -5.81 31.93 -15.86
N TYR A 506 -7.07 32.25 -16.20
CA TYR A 506 -8.23 31.70 -15.48
C TYR A 506 -8.27 30.17 -15.46
N THR A 507 -7.93 29.50 -16.58
CA THR A 507 -7.97 28.03 -16.69
C THR A 507 -6.92 27.39 -15.76
N VAL A 508 -5.71 27.95 -15.74
CA VAL A 508 -4.62 27.48 -14.88
C VAL A 508 -4.95 27.72 -13.40
N ASP A 509 -5.39 28.93 -13.06
CA ASP A 509 -5.69 29.27 -11.66
C ASP A 509 -6.89 28.49 -11.13
N ARG A 510 -7.94 28.28 -11.96
CA ARG A 510 -9.06 27.39 -11.67
C ARG A 510 -8.58 25.95 -11.44
N GLY A 511 -7.76 25.42 -12.35
CA GLY A 511 -7.27 24.04 -12.28
C GLY A 511 -6.44 23.81 -11.01
N ILE A 512 -5.54 24.72 -10.68
CA ILE A 512 -4.74 24.66 -9.44
C ILE A 512 -5.65 24.71 -8.21
N ALA A 513 -6.66 25.58 -8.18
CA ALA A 513 -7.58 25.69 -7.06
C ALA A 513 -8.38 24.38 -6.85
N LEU A 514 -8.99 23.86 -7.92
CA LEU A 514 -9.77 22.61 -7.86
C LEU A 514 -8.91 21.39 -7.51
N HIS A 515 -7.71 21.28 -8.04
CA HIS A 515 -6.77 20.21 -7.72
C HIS A 515 -6.45 20.16 -6.22
N LYS A 516 -6.23 21.33 -5.59
CA LYS A 516 -6.04 21.44 -4.14
C LYS A 516 -7.26 20.93 -3.36
N LEU A 517 -8.47 21.35 -3.75
CA LEU A 517 -9.71 20.96 -3.08
C LEU A 517 -9.97 19.46 -3.18
N ILE A 518 -9.83 18.89 -4.39
CA ILE A 518 -9.99 17.46 -4.66
C ILE A 518 -9.06 16.63 -3.77
N ARG A 519 -7.78 16.98 -3.76
CA ARG A 519 -6.79 16.23 -2.98
C ARG A 519 -7.00 16.38 -1.47
N LEU A 520 -7.29 17.59 -0.99
CA LEU A 520 -7.53 17.82 0.43
C LEU A 520 -8.76 17.04 0.93
N VAL A 521 -9.89 17.12 0.23
CA VAL A 521 -11.12 16.42 0.67
C VAL A 521 -10.94 14.90 0.61
N THR A 522 -10.22 14.37 -0.39
CA THR A 522 -9.92 12.94 -0.51
C THR A 522 -8.98 12.47 0.60
N CYS A 523 -7.89 13.21 0.86
CA CYS A 523 -6.93 12.89 1.91
C CYS A 523 -7.52 12.98 3.32
N THR A 524 -8.42 13.93 3.55
CA THR A 524 -8.95 14.19 4.89
C THR A 524 -10.22 13.41 5.22
N THR A 525 -10.76 12.63 4.30
CA THR A 525 -11.90 11.70 4.53
C THR A 525 -11.49 10.22 4.66
N ILE A 526 -10.21 9.86 4.66
CA ILE A 526 -9.69 8.48 4.75
C ILE A 526 -10.21 7.70 5.97
N ASN A 527 -10.23 6.35 5.91
CA ASN A 527 -10.41 5.47 7.07
C ASN A 527 -9.29 4.42 7.22
N GLY A 528 -8.25 4.50 6.41
CA GLY A 528 -7.08 3.64 6.43
C GLY A 528 -5.85 4.41 5.98
N GLY A 529 -5.75 4.69 4.69
CA GLY A 529 -4.63 5.40 4.11
C GLY A 529 -5.01 6.33 2.96
N TYR A 530 -4.01 7.05 2.49
CA TYR A 530 -4.06 7.92 1.32
C TYR A 530 -2.93 7.55 0.37
N LEU A 531 -3.19 7.54 -0.94
CA LEU A 531 -2.18 7.33 -1.97
C LEU A 531 -2.10 8.55 -2.88
N ASN A 532 -0.87 8.93 -3.21
CA ASN A 532 -0.53 9.91 -4.23
C ASN A 532 0.36 9.27 -5.28
N PHE A 533 -0.01 9.40 -6.55
CA PHE A 533 0.82 8.96 -7.66
C PHE A 533 1.89 10.02 -7.98
N MET A 534 3.12 9.57 -8.26
CA MET A 534 4.29 10.41 -8.54
C MET A 534 4.02 11.50 -9.59
N GLY A 535 4.30 12.74 -9.25
CA GLY A 535 4.05 13.92 -10.08
C GLY A 535 2.72 14.62 -9.80
N ASN A 536 1.74 13.94 -9.18
CA ASN A 536 0.47 14.53 -8.84
C ASN A 536 0.59 15.57 -7.71
N GLU A 537 1.58 15.41 -6.81
CA GLU A 537 1.88 16.33 -5.71
C GLU A 537 2.23 17.75 -6.17
N PHE A 538 2.81 17.89 -7.37
CA PHE A 538 3.12 19.19 -7.95
C PHE A 538 2.35 19.52 -9.24
N GLY A 539 1.46 18.62 -9.67
CA GLY A 539 0.69 18.79 -10.89
C GLY A 539 1.56 18.71 -12.14
N HIS A 540 2.37 17.65 -12.26
CA HIS A 540 3.21 17.39 -13.43
C HIS A 540 2.39 17.57 -14.71
N PRO A 541 2.89 18.35 -15.70
CA PRO A 541 2.21 18.50 -16.97
C PRO A 541 2.20 17.18 -17.76
N GLU A 542 1.31 17.08 -18.70
CA GLU A 542 1.24 15.98 -19.65
C GLU A 542 0.65 14.68 -19.05
N TRP A 543 0.21 13.84 -19.94
CA TRP A 543 -0.19 12.47 -19.65
C TRP A 543 1.03 11.55 -19.57
N ILE A 544 0.80 10.25 -19.38
CA ILE A 544 1.85 9.24 -19.40
C ILE A 544 1.64 8.38 -20.64
N ASP A 545 2.69 8.22 -21.44
CA ASP A 545 2.71 7.33 -22.59
C ASP A 545 4.10 6.68 -22.69
N PHE A 546 4.13 5.37 -22.47
CA PHE A 546 5.36 4.60 -22.53
C PHE A 546 5.82 4.34 -23.96
N PRO A 547 7.12 4.07 -24.17
CA PRO A 547 7.65 3.77 -25.48
C PRO A 547 6.90 2.61 -26.15
N ARG A 548 6.34 2.86 -27.32
CA ARG A 548 5.62 1.91 -28.16
C ARG A 548 5.72 2.33 -29.63
N GLU A 549 5.38 1.44 -30.55
CA GLU A 549 5.44 1.74 -31.99
C GLU A 549 4.67 3.02 -32.35
N GLY A 550 3.46 3.18 -31.80
CA GLY A 550 2.58 4.31 -32.11
C GLY A 550 3.10 5.70 -31.68
N ASN A 551 4.10 5.78 -30.79
CA ASN A 551 4.75 7.04 -30.40
C ASN A 551 6.23 7.10 -30.80
N GLY A 552 6.68 6.22 -31.73
CA GLY A 552 8.05 6.17 -32.20
C GLY A 552 9.06 5.74 -31.12
N TRP A 553 8.65 4.94 -30.14
CA TRP A 553 9.46 4.47 -29.02
C TRP A 553 9.99 5.60 -28.11
N SER A 554 9.25 6.70 -28.02
CA SER A 554 9.63 7.90 -27.28
C SER A 554 9.44 7.74 -25.77
N TYR A 555 10.44 8.19 -25.00
CA TYR A 555 10.38 8.31 -23.53
C TYR A 555 9.87 9.67 -23.05
N LYS A 556 9.50 10.58 -23.95
CA LYS A 556 9.12 11.95 -23.63
C LYS A 556 8.05 12.03 -22.52
N TYR A 557 7.05 11.16 -22.60
CA TYR A 557 5.93 11.12 -21.65
C TYR A 557 6.05 10.01 -20.60
N ALA A 558 7.18 9.28 -20.57
CA ALA A 558 7.46 8.22 -19.59
C ALA A 558 8.51 8.66 -18.56
N ARG A 559 8.41 9.89 -18.11
CA ARG A 559 9.32 10.52 -17.13
C ARG A 559 8.58 11.46 -16.19
N ARG A 560 9.25 11.90 -15.13
CA ARG A 560 8.77 12.96 -14.22
C ARG A 560 9.83 14.04 -14.07
N GLN A 561 9.41 15.30 -14.23
CA GLN A 561 10.29 16.46 -14.31
C GLN A 561 10.23 17.26 -12.99
N TRP A 562 10.88 16.75 -11.91
CA TRP A 562 10.93 17.45 -10.62
C TRP A 562 11.64 18.81 -10.68
N GLU A 563 12.46 19.05 -11.71
CA GLU A 563 13.07 20.36 -11.95
C GLU A 563 12.02 21.47 -12.12
N LEU A 564 10.80 21.14 -12.55
CA LEU A 564 9.70 22.10 -12.64
C LEU A 564 9.29 22.64 -11.27
N VAL A 565 9.36 21.82 -10.23
CA VAL A 565 9.10 22.20 -8.85
C VAL A 565 10.22 23.13 -8.31
N ASP A 566 11.45 22.85 -8.69
CA ASP A 566 12.64 23.58 -8.22
C ASP A 566 12.72 24.99 -8.79
N ARG A 567 12.10 25.24 -9.93
CA ARG A 567 11.99 26.54 -10.58
C ARG A 567 11.00 27.45 -9.86
N LYS A 568 11.52 28.50 -9.21
CA LYS A 568 10.71 29.46 -8.44
C LYS A 568 9.90 30.43 -9.29
N ASP A 569 10.17 30.49 -10.57
CA ASP A 569 9.41 31.25 -11.57
C ASP A 569 8.17 30.48 -12.10
N LEU A 570 7.98 29.21 -11.71
CA LEU A 570 6.85 28.37 -12.14
C LEU A 570 5.87 28.06 -11.01
N LYS A 571 4.59 27.90 -11.36
CA LYS A 571 3.48 27.63 -10.44
C LYS A 571 3.46 26.22 -9.85
N TYR A 572 4.26 25.26 -10.38
CA TYR A 572 4.32 23.87 -9.86
C TYR A 572 4.69 23.82 -8.37
N GLN A 573 5.52 24.74 -7.88
CA GLN A 573 5.85 24.85 -6.47
C GLN A 573 4.62 25.06 -5.58
N TYR A 574 3.56 25.69 -6.09
CA TYR A 574 2.35 25.99 -5.31
C TYR A 574 1.61 24.72 -4.91
N LEU A 575 1.46 23.77 -5.85
CA LEU A 575 0.82 22.50 -5.57
C LEU A 575 1.71 21.62 -4.67
N ASN A 576 3.03 21.60 -4.86
CA ASN A 576 3.94 20.86 -4.00
C ASN A 576 3.95 21.40 -2.56
N ASN A 577 3.98 22.73 -2.38
CA ASN A 577 3.87 23.32 -1.05
C ASN A 577 2.53 22.94 -0.36
N PHE A 578 1.44 22.92 -1.13
CA PHE A 578 0.13 22.53 -0.61
C PHE A 578 0.10 21.06 -0.22
N ASP A 579 0.64 20.18 -1.04
CA ASP A 579 0.74 18.76 -0.77
C ASP A 579 1.54 18.48 0.50
N ASN A 580 2.71 19.08 0.61
CA ASN A 580 3.58 18.98 1.78
C ASN A 580 2.82 19.34 3.07
N ASP A 581 2.20 20.51 3.11
CA ASP A 581 1.47 20.96 4.29
C ASP A 581 0.22 20.11 4.57
N MET A 582 -0.48 19.61 3.55
CA MET A 582 -1.63 18.72 3.68
C MET A 582 -1.21 17.36 4.29
N ILE A 583 -0.14 16.75 3.81
CA ILE A 583 0.37 15.47 4.31
C ILE A 583 0.86 15.63 5.76
N HIS A 584 1.59 16.72 6.07
CA HIS A 584 2.06 16.99 7.42
C HIS A 584 0.90 17.28 8.40
N LEU A 585 -0.16 17.97 7.94
CA LEU A 585 -1.37 18.19 8.74
C LEU A 585 -2.00 16.87 9.17
N VAL A 586 -2.20 15.95 8.23
CA VAL A 586 -2.82 14.63 8.49
C VAL A 586 -1.90 13.76 9.34
N LYS A 587 -0.61 13.70 9.04
CA LYS A 587 0.42 12.96 9.79
C LYS A 587 0.57 13.50 11.23
N GLY A 588 0.37 14.78 11.43
CA GLY A 588 0.46 15.44 12.75
C GLY A 588 -0.67 15.09 13.71
N VAL A 589 -1.75 14.45 13.25
CA VAL A 589 -2.88 14.05 14.08
C VAL A 589 -2.83 12.55 14.33
N LYS A 590 -2.59 12.17 15.59
CA LYS A 590 -2.48 10.75 15.98
C LYS A 590 -3.73 9.97 15.62
N LYS A 591 -3.55 8.85 14.91
CA LYS A 591 -4.62 7.96 14.45
C LYS A 591 -5.72 8.68 13.67
N PHE A 592 -5.31 9.61 12.81
CA PHE A 592 -6.23 10.41 12.00
C PHE A 592 -7.24 9.53 11.26
N GLU A 593 -6.78 8.44 10.65
CA GLU A 593 -7.60 7.48 9.90
C GLU A 593 -8.72 6.83 10.72
N SER A 594 -8.52 6.71 12.02
CA SER A 594 -9.51 6.10 12.94
C SER A 594 -10.52 7.11 13.51
N LEU A 595 -10.31 8.41 13.30
CA LEU A 595 -11.25 9.43 13.76
C LEU A 595 -12.48 9.45 12.86
N PRO A 596 -13.70 9.51 13.40
CA PRO A 596 -14.91 9.56 12.58
C PRO A 596 -14.98 10.85 11.77
N VAL A 597 -15.41 10.75 10.51
CA VAL A 597 -15.73 11.88 9.65
C VAL A 597 -17.16 12.31 9.96
N ARG A 598 -17.35 13.36 10.74
CA ARG A 598 -18.66 13.87 11.14
C ARG A 598 -19.06 15.04 10.26
N LYS A 599 -20.02 14.86 9.37
CA LYS A 599 -20.61 15.93 8.58
C LYS A 599 -21.24 16.98 9.51
N LEU A 600 -20.89 18.25 9.30
CA LEU A 600 -21.45 19.39 10.00
C LEU A 600 -22.45 20.13 9.12
N TRP A 601 -22.12 20.28 7.83
CA TRP A 601 -22.88 21.08 6.87
C TRP A 601 -22.68 20.57 5.45
N ASP A 602 -23.73 20.52 4.66
CA ASP A 602 -23.71 20.34 3.21
C ASP A 602 -24.87 21.12 2.59
N LYS A 603 -24.55 21.96 1.59
CA LYS A 603 -25.50 22.79 0.89
C LYS A 603 -25.16 22.80 -0.59
N ASP A 604 -25.92 22.07 -1.39
CA ASP A 604 -25.67 21.92 -2.83
C ASP A 604 -25.87 23.23 -3.60
N ASP A 605 -26.91 24.04 -3.24
CA ASP A 605 -27.18 25.35 -3.87
C ASP A 605 -26.06 26.36 -3.68
N ASP A 606 -25.35 26.30 -2.55
CA ASP A 606 -24.23 27.16 -2.21
C ASP A 606 -22.89 26.52 -2.60
N GLN A 607 -22.89 25.21 -2.88
CA GLN A 607 -21.72 24.35 -3.11
C GLN A 607 -20.74 24.35 -1.93
N VAL A 608 -21.25 24.37 -0.71
CA VAL A 608 -20.47 24.39 0.53
C VAL A 608 -20.60 23.06 1.27
N LEU A 609 -19.44 22.52 1.66
CA LEU A 609 -19.30 21.32 2.50
C LEU A 609 -18.50 21.65 3.75
N ALA A 610 -18.97 21.15 4.91
CA ALA A 610 -18.14 21.15 6.11
C ALA A 610 -18.28 19.85 6.90
N TYR A 611 -17.17 19.37 7.43
CA TYR A 611 -17.14 18.23 8.32
C TYR A 611 -16.05 18.38 9.39
N MET A 612 -16.19 17.62 10.46
CA MET A 612 -15.23 17.61 11.56
C MET A 612 -14.55 16.26 11.70
N ARG A 613 -13.26 16.30 12.03
CA ARG A 613 -12.46 15.14 12.32
C ARG A 613 -11.57 15.39 13.54
N GLY A 614 -11.82 14.68 14.65
CA GLY A 614 -11.18 15.03 15.92
C GLY A 614 -11.54 16.45 16.35
N ASN A 615 -10.54 17.34 16.43
CA ASN A 615 -10.72 18.76 16.71
C ASN A 615 -10.48 19.67 15.48
N LEU A 616 -10.37 19.10 14.30
CA LEU A 616 -10.23 19.83 13.05
C LEU A 616 -11.59 19.94 12.35
N VAL A 617 -11.91 21.12 11.86
CA VAL A 617 -13.07 21.41 11.00
C VAL A 617 -12.55 21.77 9.63
N PHE A 618 -13.03 21.06 8.63
CA PHE A 618 -12.73 21.24 7.21
C PHE A 618 -13.92 21.90 6.55
N VAL A 619 -13.71 23.03 5.88
CA VAL A 619 -14.73 23.81 5.20
C VAL A 619 -14.31 24.00 3.75
N TYR A 620 -15.19 23.67 2.82
CA TYR A 620 -14.96 23.78 1.37
C TYR A 620 -16.05 24.65 0.76
N ASN A 621 -15.65 25.57 -0.10
CA ASN A 621 -16.50 26.26 -1.03
C ASN A 621 -16.11 25.84 -2.46
N PHE A 622 -16.87 24.97 -3.07
CA PHE A 622 -16.65 24.53 -4.47
C PHE A 622 -17.24 25.52 -5.49
N ASN A 623 -18.01 26.50 -5.03
CA ASN A 623 -18.67 27.45 -5.91
C ASN A 623 -17.66 28.22 -6.77
N PRO A 624 -17.85 28.29 -8.10
CA PRO A 624 -16.91 28.93 -9.01
C PRO A 624 -16.82 30.46 -8.90
N SER A 625 -17.86 31.11 -8.37
CA SER A 625 -17.98 32.57 -8.44
C SER A 625 -18.45 33.24 -7.14
N LYS A 626 -19.10 32.48 -6.24
CA LYS A 626 -19.65 33.07 -5.00
C LYS A 626 -18.64 32.95 -3.85
N SER A 627 -18.19 34.09 -3.35
CA SER A 627 -17.54 34.21 -2.04
C SER A 627 -18.60 34.61 -1.02
N PHE A 628 -18.61 33.93 0.11
CA PHE A 628 -19.62 34.20 1.16
C PHE A 628 -18.96 34.93 2.31
N THR A 629 -19.56 36.03 2.69
CA THR A 629 -19.24 36.76 3.93
C THR A 629 -20.18 36.28 5.02
N ASP A 630 -19.69 36.07 6.22
CA ASP A 630 -20.50 35.71 7.39
C ASP A 630 -21.33 34.40 7.20
N TYR A 631 -20.75 33.39 6.51
CA TYR A 631 -21.43 32.13 6.25
C TYR A 631 -21.47 31.24 7.51
N GLY A 632 -22.70 30.97 7.98
CA GLY A 632 -22.90 30.20 9.20
C GLY A 632 -22.83 28.68 8.99
N ILE A 633 -22.04 28.00 9.79
CA ILE A 633 -21.93 26.54 9.87
C ILE A 633 -22.20 26.12 11.31
N LEU A 634 -23.07 25.12 11.52
CA LEU A 634 -23.28 24.54 12.84
C LEU A 634 -22.06 23.71 13.27
N ALA A 635 -21.39 24.14 14.34
CA ALA A 635 -20.17 23.50 14.84
C ALA A 635 -20.19 23.45 16.38
N PRO A 636 -19.40 22.58 17.03
CA PRO A 636 -19.25 22.57 18.49
C PRO A 636 -18.88 23.93 19.03
N GLU A 637 -19.53 24.35 20.13
CA GLU A 637 -19.24 25.65 20.75
C GLU A 637 -17.77 25.78 21.16
N GLY A 638 -17.15 26.90 20.77
CA GLY A 638 -15.79 27.19 21.13
C GLY A 638 -15.11 28.24 20.25
N GLU A 639 -13.82 28.32 20.45
CA GLU A 639 -12.89 29.15 19.70
C GLU A 639 -12.18 28.29 18.64
N TYR A 640 -12.08 28.81 17.42
CA TYR A 640 -11.47 28.15 16.27
C TYR A 640 -10.33 28.98 15.71
N VAL A 641 -9.21 28.34 15.41
CA VAL A 641 -8.01 28.96 14.85
C VAL A 641 -7.70 28.35 13.51
N GLY A 642 -7.39 29.16 12.50
CA GLY A 642 -6.94 28.70 11.19
C GLY A 642 -5.63 27.92 11.29
N VAL A 643 -5.54 26.75 10.63
CA VAL A 643 -4.31 25.97 10.56
C VAL A 643 -3.81 25.79 9.13
N MET A 644 -4.72 25.84 8.15
CA MET A 644 -4.40 25.75 6.72
C MET A 644 -5.56 26.36 5.92
N ASN A 645 -5.24 27.02 4.81
CA ASN A 645 -6.25 27.40 3.82
C ASN A 645 -5.66 27.31 2.40
N SER A 646 -6.49 26.94 1.43
CA SER A 646 -6.06 26.78 0.04
C SER A 646 -5.86 28.11 -0.70
N ASP A 647 -6.31 29.23 -0.11
CA ASP A 647 -6.19 30.59 -0.65
C ASP A 647 -4.90 31.31 -0.18
N ASP A 648 -4.04 30.61 0.57
CA ASP A 648 -2.73 31.13 0.98
C ASP A 648 -1.84 31.39 -0.25
N PRO A 649 -1.18 32.54 -0.37
CA PRO A 649 -0.25 32.86 -1.47
C PRO A 649 0.87 31.83 -1.65
N ARG A 650 1.28 31.12 -0.59
CA ARG A 650 2.26 30.02 -0.69
C ARG A 650 1.79 28.88 -1.59
N TYR A 651 0.48 28.76 -1.78
CA TYR A 651 -0.17 27.76 -2.64
C TYR A 651 -0.78 28.37 -3.90
N GLY A 652 -0.35 29.58 -4.27
CA GLY A 652 -0.88 30.32 -5.41
C GLY A 652 -2.31 30.85 -5.22
N GLY A 653 -2.73 31.03 -3.97
CA GLY A 653 -4.00 31.69 -3.63
C GLY A 653 -3.88 33.22 -3.58
N TYR A 654 -4.99 33.90 -3.38
CA TYR A 654 -5.09 35.35 -3.42
C TYR A 654 -4.90 36.00 -2.05
N GLY A 655 -4.79 35.23 -0.97
CA GLY A 655 -4.55 35.74 0.38
C GLY A 655 -5.77 36.42 1.01
N ASN A 656 -6.97 36.05 0.61
CA ASN A 656 -8.21 36.61 1.17
C ASN A 656 -8.54 36.05 2.56
N ILE A 657 -7.92 34.93 2.96
CA ILE A 657 -8.12 34.28 4.27
C ILE A 657 -6.88 34.48 5.14
N ASP A 658 -7.08 35.08 6.31
CA ASP A 658 -6.04 35.22 7.32
C ASP A 658 -6.18 34.15 8.40
N ASN A 659 -5.25 33.19 8.44
CA ASN A 659 -5.21 32.12 9.42
C ASN A 659 -4.97 32.58 10.87
N THR A 660 -4.54 33.84 11.07
CA THR A 660 -4.31 34.40 12.41
C THR A 660 -5.60 34.90 13.09
N VAL A 661 -6.68 34.98 12.33
CA VAL A 661 -8.00 35.38 12.86
C VAL A 661 -8.58 34.26 13.69
N HIS A 662 -9.01 34.58 14.89
CA HIS A 662 -9.73 33.67 15.77
C HIS A 662 -11.24 33.80 15.51
N HIS A 663 -11.89 32.68 15.30
CA HIS A 663 -13.33 32.60 15.08
C HIS A 663 -14.01 32.03 16.32
N PHE A 664 -15.14 32.55 16.70
CA PHE A 664 -15.94 32.08 17.85
C PHE A 664 -17.32 31.67 17.36
N THR A 665 -17.87 30.61 17.94
CA THR A 665 -19.25 30.24 17.67
C THR A 665 -20.19 31.23 18.34
N GLU A 666 -21.21 31.68 17.62
CA GLU A 666 -22.34 32.42 18.16
C GLU A 666 -23.34 31.44 18.80
N HIS A 667 -23.81 31.83 19.96
CA HIS A 667 -24.79 31.07 20.72
C HIS A 667 -26.18 31.13 20.05
N ASP A 668 -26.85 29.97 19.95
CA ASP A 668 -28.23 29.89 19.50
C ASP A 668 -28.99 28.95 20.45
N GLU A 669 -30.10 29.46 21.05
CA GLU A 669 -30.87 28.75 22.05
C GLU A 669 -31.41 27.40 21.56
N LEU A 670 -31.67 27.26 20.23
CA LEU A 670 -32.15 26.02 19.62
C LEU A 670 -31.09 24.89 19.61
N TYR A 671 -29.82 25.26 19.60
CA TYR A 671 -28.71 24.31 19.45
C TYR A 671 -27.82 24.25 20.68
N ALA A 672 -27.91 25.19 21.57
CA ALA A 672 -27.03 25.35 22.72
C ALA A 672 -27.09 24.16 23.70
N GLU A 673 -28.25 23.54 23.90
CA GLU A 673 -28.37 22.33 24.72
C GLU A 673 -27.58 21.14 24.18
N HIS A 674 -27.28 21.12 22.89
CA HIS A 674 -26.42 20.14 22.22
C HIS A 674 -24.96 20.55 22.17
N GLY A 675 -24.57 21.70 22.76
CA GLY A 675 -23.21 22.25 22.74
C GLY A 675 -22.73 22.65 21.34
N VAL A 676 -23.65 23.14 20.49
CA VAL A 676 -23.43 23.54 19.10
C VAL A 676 -23.84 25.00 18.94
N GLY A 677 -23.09 25.77 18.16
CA GLY A 677 -23.38 27.15 17.81
C GLY A 677 -23.02 27.45 16.36
N TRP A 678 -23.33 28.66 15.91
CA TRP A 678 -23.04 29.13 14.56
C TRP A 678 -21.61 29.63 14.44
N LEU A 679 -20.77 28.89 13.70
CA LEU A 679 -19.44 29.34 13.30
C LEU A 679 -19.57 30.13 11.99
N LYS A 680 -19.39 31.45 12.06
CA LYS A 680 -19.51 32.35 10.92
C LYS A 680 -18.16 32.64 10.31
N LEU A 681 -18.05 32.41 8.98
CA LEU A 681 -16.80 32.46 8.25
C LEU A 681 -16.91 33.24 6.96
N TYR A 682 -15.80 33.88 6.56
CA TYR A 682 -15.61 34.31 5.19
C TYR A 682 -15.00 33.11 4.41
N ILE A 683 -15.69 32.67 3.37
CA ILE A 683 -15.25 31.53 2.54
C ILE A 683 -15.21 31.93 1.07
N PRO A 684 -14.02 32.24 0.52
CA PRO A 684 -13.86 32.62 -0.89
C PRO A 684 -14.29 31.50 -1.85
N ALA A 685 -14.64 31.89 -3.07
CA ALA A 685 -14.92 30.95 -4.16
C ALA A 685 -13.75 30.00 -4.39
N ARG A 686 -14.03 28.73 -4.72
CA ARG A 686 -13.01 27.67 -4.96
C ARG A 686 -11.92 27.62 -3.89
N SER A 687 -12.31 27.68 -2.62
CA SER A 687 -11.37 27.62 -1.51
C SER A 687 -11.74 26.57 -0.47
N ALA A 688 -10.75 26.17 0.30
CA ALA A 688 -10.93 25.35 1.48
C ALA A 688 -10.15 25.94 2.64
N MET A 689 -10.69 25.79 3.85
CA MET A 689 -10.00 26.14 5.08
C MET A 689 -10.10 25.03 6.10
N VAL A 690 -9.05 24.89 6.89
CA VAL A 690 -8.97 23.96 8.00
C VAL A 690 -8.83 24.74 9.28
N LEU A 691 -9.78 24.55 10.18
CA LEU A 691 -9.83 25.24 11.48
C LEU A 691 -9.63 24.22 12.59
N LYS A 692 -8.96 24.64 13.65
CA LYS A 692 -8.74 23.81 14.84
C LYS A 692 -9.53 24.37 16.01
N LEU A 693 -10.41 23.54 16.58
CA LEU A 693 -11.10 23.87 17.83
C LEU A 693 -10.09 23.94 18.98
N ALA A 694 -10.00 25.09 19.62
CA ALA A 694 -9.13 25.32 20.76
C ALA A 694 -9.59 24.48 21.97
N PRO A 695 -8.67 23.97 22.81
CA PRO A 695 -9.05 23.23 23.98
C PRO A 695 -9.76 24.17 24.99
N LYS A 696 -10.91 23.76 25.51
CA LYS A 696 -11.59 24.53 26.55
C LYS A 696 -10.62 24.78 27.72
N PRO A 697 -10.50 26.04 28.22
CA PRO A 697 -9.62 26.32 29.34
C PRO A 697 -9.97 25.41 30.51
N ARG A 698 -8.98 24.72 31.07
CA ARG A 698 -9.19 23.91 32.25
C ARG A 698 -9.70 24.83 33.34
N LYS A 699 -10.92 24.62 33.87
CA LYS A 699 -11.40 25.32 35.07
C LYS A 699 -10.32 25.12 36.12
N LYS A 700 -9.65 26.21 36.55
CA LYS A 700 -8.78 26.14 37.71
C LYS A 700 -9.58 25.58 38.85
N ALA A 701 -9.13 24.48 39.43
CA ALA A 701 -9.77 23.94 40.60
C ALA A 701 -9.90 25.07 41.65
N ALA A 702 -11.12 25.33 42.08
CA ALA A 702 -11.35 26.33 43.14
C ALA A 702 -10.42 25.98 44.32
N PRO A 703 -9.75 27.00 44.90
CA PRO A 703 -8.88 26.74 46.07
C PRO A 703 -9.72 26.02 47.12
N LYS A 704 -9.24 24.86 47.57
CA LYS A 704 -9.85 24.13 48.69
C LYS A 704 -9.93 25.09 49.87
N ALA A 705 -11.15 25.43 50.31
CA ALA A 705 -11.39 26.19 51.51
C ALA A 705 -10.69 25.45 52.69
N GLU A 706 -9.75 26.12 53.33
CA GLU A 706 -9.15 25.68 54.58
C GLU A 706 -10.27 25.48 55.63
N LYS A 707 -10.49 24.25 56.01
CA LYS A 707 -11.31 23.93 57.19
C LYS A 707 -10.57 24.40 58.42
N ALA A 708 -11.04 25.50 59.01
CA ALA A 708 -10.63 25.92 60.34
C ALA A 708 -10.94 24.80 61.34
N GLU A 709 -9.92 24.15 61.87
CA GLU A 709 -10.04 23.24 62.99
C GLU A 709 -10.29 24.03 64.28
N LYS A 710 -11.47 23.82 64.88
CA LYS A 710 -11.77 24.21 66.24
C LYS A 710 -10.97 23.35 67.21
N THR A 711 -10.01 23.96 67.90
CA THR A 711 -9.29 23.42 69.05
C THR A 711 -10.24 23.19 70.24
N VAL A 712 -10.34 21.94 70.71
CA VAL A 712 -10.80 21.65 72.06
C VAL A 712 -9.65 20.97 72.78
N LYS A 713 -9.18 21.67 73.89
CA LYS A 713 -8.20 21.21 74.80
C LYS A 713 -8.72 20.05 75.64
N THR A 714 -7.95 18.97 75.85
CA THR A 714 -7.88 18.27 77.06
C THR A 714 -6.47 17.69 77.27
N ALA A 715 -5.96 17.98 78.45
CA ALA A 715 -4.61 17.70 78.97
C ALA A 715 -4.46 16.28 79.51
N LYS A 716 -3.25 15.79 79.52
CA LYS A 716 -2.45 15.03 80.53
C LYS A 716 -1.73 13.84 79.90
N LYS A 717 -0.52 13.64 80.06
CA LYS A 717 0.60 13.59 80.98
C LYS A 717 1.78 12.82 80.32
N ALA A 718 2.90 13.47 80.26
CA ALA A 718 4.23 13.16 80.70
C ALA A 718 4.79 11.72 80.62
N SER A 719 5.95 11.60 79.96
CA SER A 719 7.27 11.16 80.45
C SER A 719 8.25 11.04 79.26
N VAL A 720 9.23 11.87 79.12
CA VAL A 720 10.61 11.91 79.65
C VAL A 720 11.46 10.69 79.24
N LYS A 721 12.44 10.91 78.40
CA LYS A 721 13.92 10.83 78.43
C LYS A 721 14.49 10.80 77.03
N VAL A 722 15.25 11.78 76.58
CA VAL A 722 16.67 12.10 76.79
C VAL A 722 17.58 11.18 75.93
N GLU A 723 18.26 11.76 75.15
CA GLU A 723 19.62 12.19 74.73
C GLU A 723 20.16 11.36 73.60
N ALA A 724 21.04 11.75 72.73
CA ALA A 724 21.92 12.92 72.59
C ALA A 724 22.46 12.91 71.13
N GLU A 725 22.69 14.05 70.71
CA GLU A 725 23.87 14.72 70.11
C GLU A 725 24.36 14.38 68.70
N LYS A 726 24.39 15.43 68.02
CA LYS A 726 25.20 16.02 66.93
C LYS A 726 26.71 15.65 66.93
N PRO A 727 27.56 16.10 65.95
CA PRO A 727 27.33 17.05 64.85
C PRO A 727 28.15 16.79 63.50
N ALA A 728 27.76 17.46 62.49
CA ALA A 728 28.43 18.40 61.60
C ALA A 728 29.84 18.14 60.99
N ALA A 729 29.97 18.42 59.71
CA ALA A 729 30.81 19.43 59.04
C ALA A 729 30.75 19.24 57.51
N LYS A 730 30.25 20.16 56.75
CA LYS A 730 30.83 21.34 56.04
C LYS A 730 32.20 21.14 55.39
N LYS A 731 32.21 21.34 54.02
CA LYS A 731 33.04 22.30 53.29
C LYS A 731 32.84 22.03 51.79
N THR A 732 32.24 22.90 51.06
CA THR A 732 32.60 24.20 50.39
C THR A 732 33.75 24.14 49.41
N ALA A 733 33.37 24.59 48.22
CA ALA A 733 34.07 25.53 47.29
C ALA A 733 35.17 24.94 46.44
N ALA A 734 35.49 25.37 45.25
CA ALA A 734 35.14 26.52 44.41
C ALA A 734 35.74 26.31 43.02
N LYS A 735 35.09 26.92 42.01
CA LYS A 735 35.59 27.65 40.83
C LYS A 735 37.06 27.60 40.44
N LYS A 736 37.26 27.45 39.10
CA LYS A 736 37.98 28.40 38.17
C LYS A 736 38.02 27.81 36.77
N THR A 737 37.37 28.38 35.81
CA THR A 737 37.71 29.37 34.72
C THR A 737 39.17 29.49 34.36
N THR A 738 39.41 29.31 33.04
CA THR A 738 40.17 30.15 32.08
C THR A 738 40.26 29.37 30.75
N ALA A 739 39.78 29.77 29.65
CA ALA A 739 39.92 30.88 28.73
C ALA A 739 41.25 30.97 27.97
N LYS A 740 41.11 31.10 26.66
CA LYS A 740 42.02 31.67 25.63
C LYS A 740 43.04 30.73 25.02
N LYS A 741 43.36 30.80 23.76
CA LYS A 741 43.17 31.66 22.59
C LYS A 741 43.80 31.04 21.36
N THR A 742 43.17 31.21 20.19
CA THR A 742 43.65 31.75 18.91
C THR A 742 44.95 31.23 18.30
N ALA A 743 44.89 30.84 17.02
CA ALA A 743 45.31 31.56 15.79
C ALA A 743 45.29 30.58 14.60
N ALA A 744 44.58 30.77 13.58
CA ALA A 744 44.70 31.43 12.31
C ALA A 744 46.04 31.34 11.58
N LYS A 745 46.01 30.79 10.35
CA LYS A 745 46.59 31.27 9.08
C LYS A 745 46.46 30.18 8.02
N LYS A 746 45.69 30.42 6.95
CA LYS A 746 46.09 30.97 5.62
C LYS A 746 47.26 30.18 5.00
N THR A 747 47.15 29.65 3.83
CA THR A 747 46.93 30.24 2.52
C THR A 747 46.98 29.17 1.42
N LYS A 748 46.10 29.36 0.40
CA LYS A 748 46.38 29.39 -1.06
C LYS A 748 47.00 28.11 -1.67
N LYS A 749 46.55 27.70 -2.76
CA LYS A 749 46.18 28.04 -4.12
C LYS A 749 46.57 26.90 -5.07
N GLU A 750 45.75 26.75 -6.07
CA GLU A 750 46.01 26.37 -7.48
C GLU A 750 46.46 24.91 -7.71
N GLU A 751 45.74 24.10 -8.45
CA GLU A 751 45.23 24.25 -9.82
C GLU A 751 43.88 23.52 -9.99
#